data_40a31c38b8aa6c728f1a04491ff70517
#
_entry.id   40a31c38b8aa6c728f1a04491ff70517
#
_cell.length_a   1.000
_cell.length_b   1.000
_cell.length_c   1.000
_cell.angle_alpha   90.00
_cell.angle_beta   90.00
_cell.angle_gamma   90.00
#
_symmetry.space_group_name_H-M   'P 1'
#
loop_
_entity.id
_entity.type
_entity.pdbx_description
1 polymer ?
#
loop_
_entity_poly.entity_id
_entity_poly.type
_entity_poly.pdbx_seq_one_letter_code
_entity_poly.pdbx_strand_id
1 'polypeptide(L)'
;EDHFLEPDTEDHAWRCLAELLCSGVADGESGGGGGENDHDDDGDERSRSRRNTSTSTSSSTSSSQPILIDIGLVATHHGARYNVRVFCLAGRVLLVRPKSSLADDGNYRESRYFRAWRPSRGLETFRLPRSFTEAMREELLKQGKKEEDIIQVQETAPIGHAILELDDATLAAESCEELFTPCPPHVALALAGCEIISNGSGSHHQLRKLDEQRLSLLKEATRRCGGVYLYANQRGCDGGRLYYDGCACVLTNGKLVAQGAQFGLRDVEVVVADVDLDDVTAFRGGVASAQEQAAGSFSGSGSGSSGSLSTTTATPPLPPRIRVRHSLCHNTVNNDPPLFSTPEIPHPRIHLPEEEIAFGPAAWLWDYLRRSGAGGFLLPLSGGADSASVAAIVAAMCRMVVFSGVVLQDGQVVEDARRIAGIDLEVERRGGGGEEEEVRSKKNDGEEKNNNSSSFLSSSPSSTSDNTSDSIIDTSGDPRLAALARSLARRLLTTVYLASAEASSPETRARAAKLAAEVGSEHREAAIDGVVEALLAAACDALGSGGSGISKEEEKESSKGGEEIDNGRKKTSSLNSSPTTPAPRPRFAADGGSRAESLALQNVQARSRMVLAFLMAQLGPWVEERKGREVEEEGEGRARAAAAANGLPTRKPHQRGFRLVLGAANVDEALRGYLTKYDCSAADLNPIGGVSKTDLRAFLKWAAQGLGLPSLAEIEAAPPTAELEPTRRKEGKGCSSAAADPLPAQTDEADMGMTYAVS
;
A
#
# COMPACT_ATOMS: atom_id res chain seq x y z
N GLU A 1 9.05 8.52 6.61
CA GLU A 1 10.25 8.27 7.45
C GLU A 1 10.77 9.57 8.09
N ASP A 2 10.85 10.70 7.38
CA ASP A 2 11.40 11.94 7.94
C ASP A 2 10.60 12.52 9.11
N HIS A 3 9.31 12.18 9.23
CA HIS A 3 8.48 12.53 10.39
C HIS A 3 9.00 11.96 11.72
N PHE A 4 9.79 10.89 11.70
CA PHE A 4 10.44 10.40 12.91
C PHE A 4 11.45 11.39 13.52
N LEU A 5 11.85 12.42 12.77
CA LEU A 5 12.72 13.50 13.26
C LEU A 5 11.95 14.62 13.94
N GLU A 6 10.61 14.67 13.76
CA GLU A 6 9.74 15.68 14.34
C GLU A 6 9.39 15.34 15.79
N PRO A 7 9.47 16.29 16.73
CA PRO A 7 9.21 16.04 18.17
C PRO A 7 7.78 15.59 18.43
N ASP A 8 6.81 16.10 17.69
CA ASP A 8 5.38 15.81 17.86
C ASP A 8 5.00 14.38 17.46
N THR A 9 5.80 13.70 16.62
CA THR A 9 5.58 12.29 16.28
C THR A 9 5.65 11.40 17.52
N GLU A 10 6.65 11.60 18.40
CA GLU A 10 6.76 10.86 19.65
C GLU A 10 5.60 11.20 20.59
N ASP A 11 5.31 12.49 20.78
CA ASP A 11 4.24 12.96 21.65
C ASP A 11 2.87 12.42 21.21
N HIS A 12 2.57 12.47 19.91
CA HIS A 12 1.33 11.93 19.36
C HIS A 12 1.19 10.43 19.59
N ALA A 13 2.26 9.65 19.33
CA ALA A 13 2.26 8.20 19.52
C ALA A 13 1.98 7.80 20.98
N TRP A 14 2.57 8.52 21.95
CA TRP A 14 2.34 8.27 23.37
C TRP A 14 0.96 8.72 23.84
N ARG A 15 0.37 9.78 23.26
CA ARG A 15 -1.03 10.17 23.50
C ARG A 15 -2.00 9.09 23.02
N CYS A 16 -1.82 8.58 21.80
CA CYS A 16 -2.63 7.46 21.27
C CYS A 16 -2.55 6.22 22.17
N LEU A 17 -1.35 5.90 22.72
CA LEU A 17 -1.24 4.81 23.69
C LEU A 17 -2.07 5.08 24.95
N ALA A 18 -2.04 6.30 25.49
CA ALA A 18 -2.82 6.66 26.68
C ALA A 18 -4.33 6.52 26.44
N GLU A 19 -4.82 7.00 25.29
CA GLU A 19 -6.22 6.85 24.87
C GLU A 19 -6.60 5.38 24.73
N LEU A 20 -5.74 4.55 24.10
CA LEU A 20 -5.96 3.10 23.98
C LEU A 20 -6.07 2.43 25.34
N LEU A 21 -5.16 2.74 26.29
CA LEU A 21 -5.17 2.14 27.63
C LEU A 21 -6.38 2.54 28.47
N CYS A 22 -6.98 3.70 28.18
CA CYS A 22 -8.19 4.18 28.87
C CYS A 22 -9.50 3.79 28.16
N SER A 23 -9.45 3.25 26.95
CA SER A 23 -10.65 2.98 26.13
C SER A 23 -11.53 1.81 26.60
N GLY A 24 -11.18 1.12 27.70
CA GLY A 24 -11.85 -0.11 28.17
C GLY A 24 -11.46 -1.36 27.38
N VAL A 25 -10.90 -1.23 26.18
CA VAL A 25 -10.40 -2.37 25.39
C VAL A 25 -9.29 -3.11 26.11
N ALA A 26 -8.43 -2.36 26.83
CA ALA A 26 -7.36 -2.93 27.65
C ALA A 26 -7.87 -3.72 28.86
N ASP A 27 -9.08 -3.43 29.31
CA ASP A 27 -9.74 -4.10 30.45
C ASP A 27 -10.65 -5.26 30.03
N GLY A 28 -10.73 -5.54 28.71
CA GLY A 28 -11.53 -6.63 28.16
C GLY A 28 -13.04 -6.34 28.14
N GLU A 29 -13.48 -5.12 28.35
CA GLU A 29 -14.89 -4.76 28.23
C GLU A 29 -15.30 -4.77 26.73
N SER A 30 -16.24 -5.64 26.38
CA SER A 30 -16.85 -5.64 25.06
C SER A 30 -17.69 -4.37 24.92
N GLY A 31 -17.29 -3.45 24.03
CA GLY A 31 -18.02 -2.23 23.73
C GLY A 31 -19.41 -2.53 23.17
N GLY A 32 -20.40 -2.60 24.04
CA GLY A 32 -21.81 -2.57 23.68
C GLY A 32 -22.17 -1.17 23.21
N GLY A 33 -22.35 -0.97 21.91
CA GLY A 33 -22.84 0.27 21.32
C GLY A 33 -24.25 0.57 21.86
N GLY A 34 -24.33 1.42 22.89
CA GLY A 34 -25.55 2.00 23.37
C GLY A 34 -25.94 3.19 22.48
N GLY A 35 -26.89 2.97 21.58
CA GLY A 35 -27.61 4.07 20.95
C GLY A 35 -28.56 4.68 21.97
N GLU A 36 -28.27 5.90 22.43
CA GLU A 36 -29.23 6.70 23.18
C GLU A 36 -30.37 7.11 22.24
N ASN A 37 -31.54 6.55 22.49
CA ASN A 37 -32.79 7.13 22.02
C ASN A 37 -33.40 7.90 23.18
N ASP A 38 -33.28 9.23 23.14
CA ASP A 38 -34.11 10.13 23.92
C ASP A 38 -35.56 9.99 23.46
N HIS A 39 -36.41 9.48 24.34
CA HIS A 39 -37.84 9.73 24.31
C HIS A 39 -38.28 10.12 25.72
N ASP A 40 -38.58 11.39 25.87
CA ASP A 40 -39.41 11.93 26.92
C ASP A 40 -40.79 11.24 26.88
N ASP A 41 -41.23 10.71 28.01
CA ASP A 41 -42.65 10.55 28.27
C ASP A 41 -42.96 10.74 29.76
N ASP A 42 -43.81 11.71 30.01
CA ASP A 42 -44.36 12.10 31.29
C ASP A 42 -45.44 11.19 31.80
N GLY A 43 -45.42 10.94 33.12
CA GLY A 43 -46.64 10.81 33.89
C GLY A 43 -47.13 9.41 34.29
N ASP A 44 -47.09 9.02 35.45
CA ASP A 44 -48.17 8.97 36.47
C ASP A 44 -47.84 8.02 37.63
N GLU A 45 -47.90 8.56 38.84
CA GLU A 45 -47.91 7.81 40.10
C GLU A 45 -49.20 7.00 40.29
N ARG A 46 -49.07 5.75 40.79
CA ARG A 46 -49.87 5.23 41.91
C ARG A 46 -49.55 3.76 42.25
N SER A 47 -48.98 3.62 43.44
CA SER A 47 -49.32 2.65 44.49
C SER A 47 -49.57 1.14 44.18
N ARG A 48 -48.76 0.22 44.75
CA ARG A 48 -49.11 -0.71 45.85
C ARG A 48 -48.12 -1.85 46.02
N SER A 49 -47.42 -1.83 47.13
CA SER A 49 -47.37 -2.81 48.20
C SER A 49 -47.15 -4.31 47.91
N ARG A 50 -46.01 -4.81 48.49
CA ARG A 50 -45.76 -6.12 49.10
C ARG A 50 -45.59 -7.36 48.22
N ARG A 51 -44.35 -7.90 48.15
CA ARG A 51 -43.97 -9.10 48.95
C ARG A 51 -42.50 -9.39 48.77
N ASN A 52 -41.81 -9.51 49.92
CA ASN A 52 -40.47 -10.08 50.02
C ASN A 52 -40.50 -11.56 49.57
N THR A 53 -39.62 -11.88 48.60
CA THR A 53 -38.97 -13.18 48.50
C THR A 53 -37.52 -12.88 48.05
N SER A 54 -36.61 -13.06 48.98
CA SER A 54 -35.18 -13.02 48.73
C SER A 54 -34.77 -14.20 47.88
N THR A 55 -34.62 -14.01 46.59
CA THR A 55 -33.77 -14.82 45.74
C THR A 55 -32.55 -14.00 45.41
N SER A 56 -31.46 -14.35 46.01
CA SER A 56 -30.12 -13.88 45.68
C SER A 56 -29.81 -14.39 44.27
N THR A 57 -30.17 -13.60 43.24
CA THR A 57 -29.54 -13.71 41.94
C THR A 57 -28.19 -13.09 42.07
N SER A 58 -27.19 -13.93 42.26
CA SER A 58 -25.80 -13.57 41.96
C SER A 58 -25.72 -13.14 40.50
N SER A 59 -25.74 -11.84 40.23
CA SER A 59 -25.29 -11.30 38.97
C SER A 59 -23.83 -11.67 38.85
N SER A 60 -23.54 -12.75 38.13
CA SER A 60 -22.19 -13.01 37.63
C SER A 60 -21.89 -11.92 36.59
N THR A 61 -21.38 -10.78 37.03
CA THR A 61 -20.61 -9.91 36.19
C THR A 61 -19.40 -10.74 35.76
N SER A 62 -19.37 -11.23 34.52
CA SER A 62 -18.19 -11.80 33.91
C SER A 62 -17.15 -10.68 33.93
N SER A 63 -16.24 -10.68 34.88
CA SER A 63 -15.08 -9.81 34.84
C SER A 63 -14.24 -10.26 33.64
N SER A 64 -14.31 -9.52 32.56
CA SER A 64 -13.42 -9.71 31.42
C SER A 64 -11.97 -9.59 31.90
N GLN A 65 -11.13 -10.53 31.50
CA GLN A 65 -9.70 -10.49 31.88
C GLN A 65 -8.99 -9.42 31.06
N PRO A 66 -8.09 -8.61 31.65
CA PRO A 66 -7.35 -7.62 30.92
C PRO A 66 -6.42 -8.25 29.89
N ILE A 67 -6.27 -7.57 28.75
CA ILE A 67 -5.44 -8.00 27.62
C ILE A 67 -4.02 -7.44 27.79
N LEU A 68 -3.01 -8.30 27.66
CA LEU A 68 -1.62 -7.86 27.51
C LEU A 68 -1.40 -7.32 26.09
N ILE A 69 -1.02 -6.05 26.01
CA ILE A 69 -0.78 -5.36 24.75
C ILE A 69 0.72 -5.23 24.52
N ASP A 70 1.19 -5.56 23.32
CA ASP A 70 2.54 -5.28 22.83
C ASP A 70 2.44 -4.40 21.58
N ILE A 71 2.92 -3.16 21.66
CA ILE A 71 2.80 -2.15 20.61
C ILE A 71 4.12 -1.47 20.29
N GLY A 72 4.36 -1.13 19.00
CA GLY A 72 5.55 -0.41 18.55
C GLY A 72 5.39 1.10 18.73
N LEU A 73 6.39 1.76 19.32
CA LEU A 73 6.44 3.21 19.53
C LEU A 73 7.86 3.76 19.30
N VAL A 74 7.96 5.08 19.35
CA VAL A 74 9.23 5.81 19.45
C VAL A 74 9.44 6.25 20.90
N ALA A 75 10.65 6.12 21.42
CA ALA A 75 11.00 6.60 22.76
C ALA A 75 12.34 7.30 22.76
N THR A 76 12.41 8.48 23.39
CA THR A 76 13.65 9.21 23.63
C THR A 76 14.14 9.00 25.05
N HIS A 77 15.33 8.41 25.21
CA HIS A 77 15.94 8.12 26.51
C HIS A 77 17.39 8.60 26.53
N HIS A 78 17.74 9.42 27.54
CA HIS A 78 19.06 10.08 27.65
C HIS A 78 19.52 10.79 26.37
N GLY A 79 18.59 11.45 25.67
CA GLY A 79 18.86 12.19 24.43
C GLY A 79 19.06 11.34 23.17
N ALA A 80 18.90 10.02 23.27
CA ALA A 80 18.92 9.11 22.13
C ALA A 80 17.51 8.59 21.84
N ARG A 81 17.15 8.53 20.56
CA ARG A 81 15.87 8.04 20.09
C ARG A 81 15.97 6.55 19.77
N TYR A 82 14.97 5.78 20.20
CA TYR A 82 14.88 4.34 20.04
C TYR A 82 13.55 3.94 19.39
N ASN A 83 13.61 2.95 18.51
CA ASN A 83 12.45 2.17 18.09
C ASN A 83 12.17 1.14 19.19
N VAL A 84 10.97 1.17 19.77
CA VAL A 84 10.67 0.37 20.95
C VAL A 84 9.41 -0.46 20.80
N ARG A 85 9.36 -1.60 21.51
CA ARG A 85 8.13 -2.33 21.82
C ARG A 85 7.73 -1.97 23.24
N VAL A 86 6.45 -1.67 23.46
CA VAL A 86 5.91 -1.30 24.77
C VAL A 86 4.89 -2.34 25.19
N PHE A 87 5.14 -3.01 26.31
CA PHE A 87 4.20 -3.93 26.92
C PHE A 87 3.32 -3.21 27.92
N CYS A 88 2.01 -3.39 27.79
CA CYS A 88 1.01 -2.78 28.66
C CYS A 88 0.01 -3.83 29.15
N LEU A 89 -0.44 -3.72 30.39
CA LEU A 89 -1.46 -4.56 31.00
C LEU A 89 -2.26 -3.75 32.03
N ALA A 90 -3.57 -3.86 32.01
CA ALA A 90 -4.46 -3.19 32.96
C ALA A 90 -4.14 -1.70 33.13
N GLY A 91 -4.05 -0.97 32.03
CA GLY A 91 -3.78 0.47 32.01
C GLY A 91 -2.35 0.88 32.38
N ARG A 92 -1.40 -0.05 32.54
CA ARG A 92 -0.02 0.23 32.96
C ARG A 92 1.02 -0.20 31.95
N VAL A 93 2.08 0.59 31.79
CA VAL A 93 3.28 0.24 31.02
C VAL A 93 4.17 -0.66 31.88
N LEU A 94 4.39 -1.90 31.44
CA LEU A 94 5.20 -2.90 32.15
C LEU A 94 6.67 -2.84 31.76
N LEU A 95 6.94 -2.63 30.46
CA LEU A 95 8.29 -2.64 29.89
C LEU A 95 8.32 -1.82 28.61
N VAL A 96 9.33 -0.99 28.45
CA VAL A 96 9.74 -0.37 27.19
C VAL A 96 10.95 -1.13 26.68
N ARG A 97 10.81 -1.88 25.58
CA ARG A 97 11.85 -2.74 25.02
C ARG A 97 12.42 -2.13 23.75
N PRO A 98 13.62 -1.53 23.78
CA PRO A 98 14.27 -0.94 22.60
C PRO A 98 14.84 -2.01 21.66
N LYS A 99 14.84 -1.72 20.37
CA LYS A 99 15.42 -2.54 19.32
C LYS A 99 16.95 -2.60 19.42
N SER A 100 17.54 -3.80 19.26
CA SER A 100 18.99 -4.03 19.36
C SER A 100 19.72 -4.09 18.01
N SER A 101 19.01 -4.44 16.94
CA SER A 101 19.56 -4.52 15.59
C SER A 101 18.72 -3.70 14.63
N LEU A 102 19.33 -2.68 14.05
CA LEU A 102 18.64 -1.76 13.14
C LEU A 102 18.70 -2.27 11.70
N ALA A 103 17.68 -1.97 10.92
CA ALA A 103 17.60 -2.31 9.50
C ALA A 103 18.26 -1.20 8.65
N ASP A 104 19.43 -1.46 8.11
CA ASP A 104 20.19 -0.53 7.28
C ASP A 104 20.52 -1.10 5.89
N ASP A 105 20.10 -2.34 5.61
CA ASP A 105 20.33 -3.00 4.34
C ASP A 105 19.30 -2.63 3.27
N GLY A 106 19.71 -2.68 2.02
CA GLY A 106 18.83 -2.44 0.88
C GLY A 106 18.15 -1.07 0.92
N ASN A 107 16.85 -1.05 1.12
CA ASN A 107 16.03 0.15 1.14
C ASN A 107 15.93 0.81 2.51
N TYR A 108 16.31 0.12 3.58
CA TYR A 108 16.21 0.64 4.93
C TYR A 108 17.34 1.62 5.28
N ARG A 109 17.06 2.55 6.17
CA ARG A 109 18.00 3.55 6.69
C ARG A 109 17.64 3.88 8.16
N GLU A 110 17.38 2.84 8.97
CA GLU A 110 16.84 3.00 10.32
C GLU A 110 17.80 3.73 11.24
N SER A 111 19.13 3.54 11.07
CA SER A 111 20.16 4.24 11.83
C SER A 111 20.18 5.76 11.63
N ARG A 112 19.52 6.29 10.58
CA ARG A 112 19.30 7.72 10.41
C ARG A 112 18.41 8.29 11.51
N TYR A 113 17.44 7.51 11.98
CA TYR A 113 16.39 7.95 12.90
C TYR A 113 16.59 7.48 14.32
N PHE A 114 17.11 6.25 14.50
CA PHE A 114 17.17 5.53 15.77
C PHE A 114 18.58 5.07 16.14
N ARG A 115 18.73 4.69 17.41
CA ARG A 115 19.94 4.05 17.92
C ARG A 115 19.63 2.64 18.39
N ALA A 116 20.56 1.72 18.16
CA ALA A 116 20.46 0.35 18.67
C ALA A 116 20.71 0.33 20.18
N TRP A 117 19.87 -0.39 20.91
CA TRP A 117 20.09 -0.66 22.33
C TRP A 117 21.14 -1.73 22.50
N ARG A 118 22.08 -1.47 23.40
CA ARG A 118 23.08 -2.48 23.75
C ARG A 118 22.57 -3.31 24.92
N PRO A 119 22.37 -4.64 24.79
CA PRO A 119 21.88 -5.49 25.89
C PRO A 119 22.71 -5.42 27.17
N SER A 120 24.01 -5.13 27.06
CA SER A 120 24.89 -4.93 28.19
C SER A 120 24.52 -3.77 29.14
N ARG A 121 23.64 -2.86 28.72
CA ARG A 121 23.13 -1.79 29.59
C ARG A 121 22.20 -2.29 30.68
N GLY A 122 21.58 -3.47 30.51
CA GLY A 122 20.60 -3.99 31.46
C GLY A 122 19.27 -3.20 31.40
N LEU A 123 18.57 -3.21 32.56
CA LEU A 123 17.35 -2.43 32.74
C LEU A 123 17.67 -1.08 33.38
N GLU A 124 17.08 -0.03 32.82
CA GLU A 124 17.15 1.34 33.32
C GLU A 124 15.74 1.86 33.65
N THR A 125 15.63 3.01 34.29
CA THR A 125 14.35 3.67 34.54
C THR A 125 14.06 4.65 33.42
N PHE A 126 12.97 4.45 32.72
CA PHE A 126 12.43 5.35 31.67
C PHE A 126 11.39 6.26 32.30
N ARG A 127 11.52 7.55 32.08
CA ARG A 127 10.48 8.50 32.43
C ARG A 127 9.47 8.57 31.27
N LEU A 128 8.22 8.22 31.54
CA LEU A 128 7.14 8.30 30.55
C LEU A 128 6.97 9.76 30.09
N PRO A 129 6.74 10.00 28.78
CA PRO A 129 6.55 11.35 28.25
C PRO A 129 5.40 12.09 28.92
N ARG A 130 5.53 13.42 28.99
CA ARG A 130 4.46 14.28 29.54
C ARG A 130 3.16 14.14 28.75
N SER A 131 3.25 14.05 27.44
CA SER A 131 2.13 13.79 26.52
C SER A 131 1.32 12.56 26.94
N PHE A 132 1.98 11.47 27.35
CA PHE A 132 1.33 10.27 27.88
C PHE A 132 0.64 10.53 29.22
N THR A 133 1.37 11.08 30.19
CA THR A 133 0.84 11.24 31.57
C THR A 133 -0.29 12.27 31.63
N GLU A 134 -0.23 13.31 30.79
CA GLU A 134 -1.29 14.31 30.66
C GLU A 134 -2.53 13.70 29.98
N ALA A 135 -2.36 12.97 28.88
CA ALA A 135 -3.46 12.31 28.20
C ALA A 135 -4.15 11.25 29.10
N MET A 136 -3.39 10.46 29.86
CA MET A 136 -3.96 9.53 30.83
C MET A 136 -4.83 10.25 31.88
N ARG A 137 -4.37 11.41 32.39
CA ARG A 137 -5.16 12.22 33.34
C ARG A 137 -6.42 12.77 32.70
N GLU A 138 -6.33 13.29 31.48
CA GLU A 138 -7.47 13.81 30.70
C GLU A 138 -8.53 12.71 30.47
N GLU A 139 -8.12 11.52 30.06
CA GLU A 139 -9.05 10.40 29.84
C GLU A 139 -9.72 9.89 31.11
N LEU A 140 -8.95 9.76 32.22
CA LEU A 140 -9.51 9.38 33.52
C LEU A 140 -10.52 10.41 34.04
N LEU A 141 -10.25 11.71 33.81
CA LEU A 141 -11.20 12.80 34.12
C LEU A 141 -12.49 12.68 33.30
N LYS A 142 -12.39 12.42 32.00
CA LYS A 142 -13.56 12.21 31.13
C LYS A 142 -14.42 11.02 31.60
N GLN A 143 -13.79 9.99 32.15
CA GLN A 143 -14.47 8.82 32.72
C GLN A 143 -15.04 9.05 34.13
N GLY A 144 -14.88 10.25 34.69
CA GLY A 144 -15.38 10.59 36.03
C GLY A 144 -14.66 9.84 37.17
N LYS A 145 -13.41 9.41 36.95
CA LYS A 145 -12.59 8.78 37.99
C LYS A 145 -12.25 9.78 39.09
N LYS A 146 -12.01 9.28 40.32
CA LYS A 146 -11.72 10.13 41.47
C LYS A 146 -10.33 10.79 41.36
N GLU A 147 -10.18 11.95 41.99
CA GLU A 147 -8.91 12.70 42.02
C GLU A 147 -7.74 11.86 42.57
N GLU A 148 -7.99 10.93 43.48
CA GLU A 148 -7.02 9.99 44.00
C GLU A 148 -6.41 9.05 42.95
N ASP A 149 -7.23 8.56 42.00
CA ASP A 149 -6.81 7.71 40.88
C ASP A 149 -5.99 8.52 39.87
N ILE A 150 -6.34 9.79 39.68
CA ILE A 150 -5.67 10.70 38.76
C ILE A 150 -4.27 11.08 39.25
N ILE A 151 -4.08 11.19 40.57
CA ILE A 151 -2.77 11.47 41.21
C ILE A 151 -1.82 10.27 41.05
N GLN A 152 -2.34 9.05 40.92
CA GLN A 152 -1.56 7.82 40.81
C GLN A 152 -1.17 7.44 39.36
N VAL A 153 -1.32 8.32 38.39
CA VAL A 153 -0.87 8.07 37.01
C VAL A 153 0.61 7.73 37.00
N GLN A 154 0.93 6.64 36.31
CA GLN A 154 2.30 6.13 36.22
C GLN A 154 3.24 7.15 35.56
N GLU A 155 4.39 7.45 36.17
CA GLU A 155 5.40 8.39 35.67
C GLU A 155 6.65 7.71 35.10
N THR A 156 6.91 6.47 35.49
CA THR A 156 8.11 5.74 35.09
C THR A 156 7.82 4.30 34.77
N ALA A 157 8.62 3.72 33.86
CA ALA A 157 8.60 2.31 33.50
C ALA A 157 10.04 1.79 33.33
N PRO A 158 10.31 0.50 33.45
CA PRO A 158 11.61 -0.07 33.06
C PRO A 158 11.82 0.00 31.56
N ILE A 159 13.06 0.32 31.12
CA ILE A 159 13.50 0.27 29.73
C ILE A 159 14.70 -0.65 29.60
N GLY A 160 14.68 -1.52 28.61
CA GLY A 160 15.75 -2.46 28.29
C GLY A 160 15.20 -3.81 27.79
N HIS A 161 16.10 -4.77 27.66
CA HIS A 161 15.74 -6.14 27.29
C HIS A 161 15.40 -6.95 28.52
N ALA A 162 14.22 -7.52 28.60
CA ALA A 162 13.75 -8.36 29.68
C ALA A 162 12.72 -9.38 29.24
N ILE A 163 12.53 -10.40 30.06
CA ILE A 163 11.40 -11.34 29.98
C ILE A 163 10.34 -10.89 30.97
N LEU A 164 9.11 -10.73 30.58
CA LEU A 164 7.97 -10.60 31.46
C LEU A 164 7.62 -11.99 32.00
N GLU A 165 7.64 -12.13 33.30
CA GLU A 165 7.28 -13.37 34.01
C GLU A 165 5.94 -13.15 34.69
N LEU A 166 4.86 -13.69 34.07
CA LEU A 166 3.55 -13.72 34.67
C LEU A 166 3.38 -14.95 35.56
N ASP A 167 2.23 -15.08 36.20
CA ASP A 167 1.98 -16.22 37.09
C ASP A 167 1.84 -17.55 36.34
N ASP A 168 1.49 -17.51 35.03
CA ASP A 168 1.20 -18.66 34.18
C ASP A 168 1.82 -18.62 32.79
N ALA A 169 2.58 -17.58 32.44
CA ALA A 169 3.22 -17.46 31.15
C ALA A 169 4.48 -16.57 31.20
N THR A 170 5.39 -16.76 30.26
CA THR A 170 6.57 -15.92 30.07
C THR A 170 6.63 -15.34 28.67
N LEU A 171 6.81 -14.02 28.56
CA LEU A 171 6.77 -13.29 27.30
C LEU A 171 7.99 -12.39 27.10
N ALA A 172 8.38 -12.23 25.84
CA ALA A 172 9.36 -11.24 25.40
C ALA A 172 9.06 -10.77 23.98
N ALA A 173 9.77 -9.75 23.51
CA ALA A 173 9.61 -9.24 22.15
C ALA A 173 10.93 -9.19 21.37
N GLU A 174 10.79 -9.29 20.07
CA GLU A 174 11.73 -8.89 19.03
C GLU A 174 11.13 -7.78 18.16
N SER A 175 11.94 -7.15 17.34
CA SER A 175 11.48 -6.15 16.37
C SER A 175 12.09 -6.38 15.00
N CYS A 176 11.26 -6.71 14.03
CA CYS A 176 11.58 -6.72 12.58
C CYS A 176 12.93 -7.36 12.27
N GLU A 177 13.97 -6.53 12.05
CA GLU A 177 15.34 -6.92 11.67
C GLU A 177 15.98 -7.95 12.60
N GLU A 178 15.62 -7.94 13.88
CA GLU A 178 16.17 -8.86 14.85
C GLU A 178 15.91 -10.34 14.52
N LEU A 179 14.80 -10.64 13.83
CA LEU A 179 14.49 -11.97 13.28
C LEU A 179 15.48 -12.39 12.17
N PHE A 180 15.94 -11.42 11.38
CA PHE A 180 16.76 -11.67 10.18
C PHE A 180 18.27 -11.70 10.48
N THR A 181 18.68 -11.34 11.69
CA THR A 181 20.09 -11.36 12.07
C THR A 181 20.63 -12.78 12.25
N PRO A 182 21.95 -13.01 12.02
CA PRO A 182 22.56 -14.33 12.21
C PRO A 182 22.46 -14.90 13.64
N CYS A 183 22.36 -14.03 14.66
CA CYS A 183 22.17 -14.38 16.05
C CYS A 183 20.94 -13.66 16.62
N PRO A 184 19.73 -14.15 16.28
CA PRO A 184 18.50 -13.49 16.69
C PRO A 184 18.24 -13.65 18.20
N PRO A 185 17.64 -12.64 18.84
CA PRO A 185 17.38 -12.66 20.30
C PRO A 185 16.49 -13.82 20.74
N HIS A 186 15.58 -14.32 19.90
CA HIS A 186 14.68 -15.42 20.27
C HIS A 186 15.40 -16.69 20.71
N VAL A 187 16.61 -16.94 20.22
CA VAL A 187 17.39 -18.12 20.64
C VAL A 187 17.75 -18.00 22.13
N ALA A 188 18.34 -16.86 22.54
CA ALA A 188 18.68 -16.62 23.92
C ALA A 188 17.45 -16.54 24.85
N LEU A 189 16.36 -15.92 24.36
CA LEU A 189 15.08 -15.84 25.06
C LEU A 189 14.48 -17.23 25.31
N ALA A 190 14.44 -18.08 24.28
CA ALA A 190 13.91 -19.44 24.42
C ALA A 190 14.75 -20.30 25.38
N LEU A 191 16.11 -20.23 25.31
CA LEU A 191 17.00 -20.91 26.23
C LEU A 191 16.87 -20.38 27.67
N ALA A 192 16.48 -19.10 27.83
CA ALA A 192 16.15 -18.53 29.14
C ALA A 192 14.75 -18.91 29.65
N GLY A 193 13.99 -19.73 28.88
CA GLY A 193 12.67 -20.24 29.26
C GLY A 193 11.50 -19.38 28.81
N CYS A 194 11.71 -18.35 27.96
CA CYS A 194 10.63 -17.55 27.43
C CYS A 194 9.72 -18.41 26.51
N GLU A 195 8.41 -18.45 26.78
CA GLU A 195 7.46 -19.29 26.05
C GLU A 195 6.87 -18.59 24.85
N ILE A 196 6.54 -17.30 24.97
CA ILE A 196 5.87 -16.51 23.93
C ILE A 196 6.79 -15.37 23.51
N ILE A 197 7.03 -15.26 22.21
CA ILE A 197 7.83 -14.19 21.63
C ILE A 197 7.00 -13.47 20.59
N SER A 198 6.82 -12.16 20.77
CA SER A 198 6.16 -11.29 19.80
C SER A 198 7.17 -10.57 18.92
N ASN A 199 6.83 -10.33 17.66
CA ASN A 199 7.64 -9.54 16.72
C ASN A 199 6.73 -8.58 15.94
N GLY A 200 6.85 -7.29 16.24
CA GLY A 200 6.29 -6.23 15.42
C GLY A 200 7.26 -5.83 14.32
N SER A 201 6.81 -5.91 13.09
CA SER A 201 7.65 -5.82 11.90
C SER A 201 7.14 -4.80 10.90
N GLY A 202 8.06 -4.14 10.20
CA GLY A 202 7.87 -3.37 8.99
C GLY A 202 8.65 -3.98 7.83
N SER A 203 8.42 -5.27 7.55
CA SER A 203 9.07 -6.00 6.46
C SER A 203 8.34 -5.72 5.15
N HIS A 204 8.96 -4.92 4.27
CA HIS A 204 8.37 -4.56 2.98
C HIS A 204 8.31 -5.74 2.02
N HIS A 205 7.38 -5.66 1.08
CA HIS A 205 7.22 -6.65 0.03
C HIS A 205 8.45 -6.68 -0.90
N GLN A 206 8.89 -7.87 -1.18
CA GLN A 206 9.82 -8.24 -2.26
C GLN A 206 9.32 -9.56 -2.83
N LEU A 207 9.47 -9.75 -4.14
CA LEU A 207 9.08 -11.01 -4.80
C LEU A 207 9.70 -12.21 -4.08
N ARG A 208 8.89 -13.22 -3.76
CA ARG A 208 9.24 -14.48 -3.09
C ARG A 208 9.72 -14.37 -1.64
N LYS A 209 9.79 -13.16 -1.06
CA LYS A 209 10.31 -12.97 0.31
C LYS A 209 9.46 -13.67 1.37
N LEU A 210 8.14 -13.74 1.19
CA LEU A 210 7.26 -14.43 2.14
C LEU A 210 7.62 -15.91 2.25
N ASP A 211 7.76 -16.59 1.13
CA ASP A 211 8.02 -18.02 1.06
C ASP A 211 9.48 -18.35 1.44
N GLU A 212 10.42 -17.77 0.71
CA GLU A 212 11.84 -18.18 0.78
C GLU A 212 12.54 -17.70 2.06
N GLN A 213 12.09 -16.58 2.63
CA GLN A 213 12.76 -16.01 3.80
C GLN A 213 11.85 -15.96 5.02
N ARG A 214 10.73 -15.22 4.96
CA ARG A 214 9.93 -14.87 6.14
C ARG A 214 9.34 -16.09 6.83
N LEU A 215 8.59 -16.93 6.13
CA LEU A 215 7.99 -18.14 6.71
C LEU A 215 9.05 -19.15 7.16
N SER A 216 10.16 -19.26 6.43
CA SER A 216 11.27 -20.11 6.82
C SER A 216 11.86 -19.68 8.17
N LEU A 217 12.20 -18.39 8.33
CA LEU A 217 12.75 -17.85 9.57
C LEU A 217 11.76 -17.94 10.73
N LEU A 218 10.47 -17.66 10.50
CA LEU A 218 9.42 -17.79 11.50
C LEU A 218 9.28 -19.22 12.01
N LYS A 219 9.30 -20.21 11.12
CA LYS A 219 9.29 -21.63 11.51
C LYS A 219 10.55 -22.01 12.30
N GLU A 220 11.73 -21.56 11.86
CA GLU A 220 12.99 -21.83 12.54
C GLU A 220 13.05 -21.23 13.95
N ALA A 221 12.44 -20.06 14.17
CA ALA A 221 12.43 -19.38 15.46
C ALA A 221 11.89 -20.26 16.62
N THR A 222 10.96 -21.16 16.32
CA THR A 222 10.35 -22.04 17.33
C THR A 222 10.59 -23.53 17.10
N ARG A 223 11.04 -23.96 15.92
CA ARG A 223 11.24 -25.37 15.57
C ARG A 223 12.33 -26.06 16.38
N ARG A 224 13.37 -25.34 16.78
CA ARG A 224 14.51 -25.92 17.51
C ARG A 224 14.35 -25.83 19.02
N CYS A 225 13.84 -24.70 19.51
CA CYS A 225 13.79 -24.40 20.94
C CYS A 225 12.37 -24.52 21.52
N GLY A 226 11.38 -24.76 20.71
CA GLY A 226 9.95 -24.70 21.11
C GLY A 226 9.52 -23.29 21.49
N GLY A 227 8.24 -23.05 21.49
CA GLY A 227 7.64 -21.77 21.90
C GLY A 227 6.55 -21.33 20.94
N VAL A 228 5.88 -20.24 21.31
CA VAL A 228 4.91 -19.52 20.51
C VAL A 228 5.57 -18.28 19.91
N TYR A 229 5.39 -18.03 18.62
CA TYR A 229 5.90 -16.84 17.95
C TYR A 229 4.75 -16.07 17.31
N LEU A 230 4.56 -14.84 17.74
CA LEU A 230 3.52 -13.93 17.26
C LEU A 230 4.17 -12.91 16.32
N TYR A 231 3.92 -13.04 15.03
CA TYR A 231 4.46 -12.13 14.03
C TYR A 231 3.38 -11.19 13.52
N ALA A 232 3.54 -9.90 13.72
CA ALA A 232 2.66 -8.86 13.20
C ALA A 232 3.44 -7.96 12.23
N ASN A 233 3.09 -7.99 10.94
CA ASN A 233 3.72 -7.15 9.93
C ASN A 233 2.85 -5.94 9.59
N GLN A 234 3.50 -4.82 9.30
CA GLN A 234 2.85 -3.63 8.81
C GLN A 234 2.16 -3.90 7.46
N ARG A 235 1.11 -3.15 7.17
CA ARG A 235 0.35 -3.22 5.93
C ARG A 235 0.24 -1.84 5.32
N GLY A 236 0.27 -1.78 3.98
CA GLY A 236 0.11 -0.55 3.23
C GLY A 236 1.43 0.09 2.83
N CYS A 237 1.35 1.27 2.24
CA CYS A 237 2.48 2.00 1.69
C CYS A 237 3.03 3.01 2.72
N ASP A 238 4.35 3.23 2.71
CA ASP A 238 5.02 4.20 3.58
C ASP A 238 4.82 5.67 3.14
N GLY A 239 4.10 5.88 2.03
CA GLY A 239 3.96 7.18 1.40
C GLY A 239 5.11 7.54 0.45
N GLY A 240 6.15 6.72 0.39
CA GLY A 240 7.29 6.81 -0.52
C GLY A 240 7.29 5.66 -1.52
N ARG A 241 8.28 4.77 -1.41
CA ARG A 241 8.52 3.69 -2.36
C ARG A 241 8.21 2.29 -1.84
N LEU A 242 8.07 2.11 -0.52
CA LEU A 242 7.89 0.80 0.09
C LEU A 242 6.41 0.46 0.25
N TYR A 243 6.10 -0.81 0.01
CA TYR A 243 4.82 -1.40 0.31
C TYR A 243 5.00 -2.57 1.28
N TYR A 244 4.23 -2.56 2.36
CA TYR A 244 4.22 -3.59 3.39
C TYR A 244 3.03 -4.51 3.15
N ASP A 245 3.30 -5.79 3.00
CA ASP A 245 2.34 -6.77 2.47
C ASP A 245 1.50 -7.49 3.55
N GLY A 246 1.65 -7.12 4.83
CA GLY A 246 0.92 -7.74 5.92
C GLY A 246 1.37 -9.18 6.18
N CYS A 247 0.44 -10.13 6.16
CA CYS A 247 0.65 -11.55 6.43
C CYS A 247 1.15 -11.80 7.87
N ALA A 248 0.36 -11.37 8.85
CA ALA A 248 0.59 -11.71 10.26
C ALA A 248 0.48 -13.22 10.47
N CYS A 249 1.29 -13.79 11.36
CA CYS A 249 1.36 -15.22 11.58
C CYS A 249 1.46 -15.58 13.07
N VAL A 250 0.84 -16.70 13.45
CA VAL A 250 1.06 -17.35 14.75
C VAL A 250 1.65 -18.72 14.50
N LEU A 251 2.77 -19.00 15.18
CA LEU A 251 3.47 -20.28 15.08
C LEU A 251 3.67 -20.88 16.47
N THR A 252 3.54 -22.20 16.58
CA THR A 252 3.81 -22.96 17.80
C THR A 252 4.72 -24.14 17.47
N ASN A 253 5.87 -24.24 18.12
CA ASN A 253 6.82 -25.36 17.97
C ASN A 253 7.21 -25.65 16.50
N GLY A 254 7.39 -24.60 15.68
CA GLY A 254 7.73 -24.69 14.27
C GLY A 254 6.54 -24.93 13.31
N LYS A 255 5.32 -25.00 13.84
CA LYS A 255 4.08 -25.19 13.08
C LYS A 255 3.34 -23.87 12.94
N LEU A 256 2.88 -23.57 11.73
CA LEU A 256 2.01 -22.42 11.47
C LEU A 256 0.59 -22.77 11.88
N VAL A 257 0.00 -22.01 12.80
CA VAL A 257 -1.37 -22.24 13.30
C VAL A 257 -2.36 -21.15 12.86
N ALA A 258 -1.86 -19.94 12.55
CA ALA A 258 -2.71 -18.90 11.95
C ALA A 258 -1.90 -18.04 10.99
N GLN A 259 -2.54 -17.61 9.90
CA GLN A 259 -1.94 -16.78 8.85
C GLN A 259 -2.96 -15.75 8.35
N GLY A 260 -2.57 -14.48 8.38
CA GLY A 260 -3.31 -13.39 7.76
C GLY A 260 -3.10 -13.28 6.26
N ALA A 261 -3.85 -12.39 5.63
CA ALA A 261 -3.76 -12.15 4.20
C ALA A 261 -2.48 -11.40 3.83
N GLN A 262 -1.84 -11.82 2.72
CA GLN A 262 -0.89 -11.00 2.00
C GLN A 262 -1.65 -10.11 1.00
N PHE A 263 -1.23 -8.86 0.79
CA PHE A 263 -1.84 -7.90 -0.15
C PHE A 263 -3.29 -7.48 0.14
N GLY A 264 -3.78 -7.58 1.38
CA GLY A 264 -5.13 -7.12 1.72
C GLY A 264 -5.26 -5.59 1.66
N LEU A 265 -6.44 -5.08 1.28
CA LEU A 265 -6.74 -3.64 1.23
C LEU A 265 -7.32 -3.08 2.53
N ARG A 266 -7.68 -3.93 3.49
CA ARG A 266 -8.18 -3.51 4.80
C ARG A 266 -7.10 -2.78 5.59
N ASP A 267 -7.46 -1.72 6.28
CA ASP A 267 -6.54 -0.99 7.15
C ASP A 267 -6.08 -1.83 8.34
N VAL A 268 -6.99 -2.63 8.90
CA VAL A 268 -6.73 -3.48 10.07
C VAL A 268 -7.14 -4.92 9.78
N GLU A 269 -6.28 -5.87 10.14
CA GLU A 269 -6.56 -7.28 10.14
C GLU A 269 -6.17 -7.89 11.49
N VAL A 270 -7.06 -8.68 12.05
CA VAL A 270 -6.81 -9.41 13.29
C VAL A 270 -6.64 -10.89 13.00
N VAL A 271 -5.52 -11.46 13.42
CA VAL A 271 -5.22 -12.89 13.31
C VAL A 271 -5.20 -13.48 14.70
N VAL A 272 -6.04 -14.49 14.94
CA VAL A 272 -6.24 -15.09 16.26
C VAL A 272 -5.94 -16.58 16.22
N ALA A 273 -5.32 -17.08 17.28
CA ALA A 273 -5.10 -18.51 17.50
C ALA A 273 -5.16 -18.84 18.99
N ASP A 274 -5.73 -19.98 19.32
CA ASP A 274 -5.64 -20.58 20.64
C ASP A 274 -4.43 -21.50 20.69
N VAL A 275 -3.57 -21.33 21.71
CA VAL A 275 -2.33 -22.11 21.87
C VAL A 275 -2.26 -22.68 23.28
N ASP A 276 -1.80 -23.93 23.39
CA ASP A 276 -1.56 -24.60 24.67
C ASP A 276 -0.09 -24.48 25.04
N LEU A 277 0.22 -23.87 26.19
CA LEU A 277 1.58 -23.73 26.67
C LEU A 277 2.15 -25.05 27.23
N ASP A 278 1.31 -26.01 27.59
CA ASP A 278 1.76 -27.36 27.94
C ASP A 278 2.38 -28.09 26.73
N ASP A 279 1.89 -27.82 25.51
CA ASP A 279 2.52 -28.30 24.27
C ASP A 279 3.94 -27.75 24.10
N VAL A 280 4.19 -26.49 24.51
CA VAL A 280 5.53 -25.90 24.49
C VAL A 280 6.45 -26.59 25.50
N THR A 281 5.93 -26.83 26.71
CA THR A 281 6.66 -27.50 27.78
C THR A 281 6.97 -28.94 27.39
N ALA A 282 6.01 -29.68 26.86
CA ALA A 282 6.20 -31.06 26.38
C ALA A 282 7.22 -31.14 25.24
N PHE A 283 7.14 -30.24 24.28
CA PHE A 283 8.08 -30.16 23.15
C PHE A 283 9.52 -29.92 23.67
N ARG A 284 9.72 -28.93 24.54
CA ARG A 284 11.03 -28.63 25.15
C ARG A 284 11.58 -29.78 25.96
N GLY A 285 10.72 -30.52 26.66
CA GLY A 285 11.06 -31.74 27.39
C GLY A 285 11.64 -32.83 26.49
N GLY A 286 11.24 -32.89 25.22
CA GLY A 286 11.74 -33.83 24.22
C GLY A 286 13.07 -33.43 23.55
N VAL A 287 13.56 -32.20 23.72
CA VAL A 287 14.76 -31.68 23.04
C VAL A 287 15.95 -31.60 24.01
N ALA A 288 16.64 -32.73 24.18
CA ALA A 288 17.74 -32.87 25.17
C ALA A 288 18.86 -31.82 24.96
N SER A 289 19.25 -31.51 23.73
CA SER A 289 20.29 -30.52 23.43
C SER A 289 19.90 -29.10 23.83
N ALA A 290 18.62 -28.72 23.72
CA ALA A 290 18.14 -27.42 24.18
C ALA A 290 18.19 -27.32 25.73
N GLN A 291 17.81 -28.41 26.41
CA GLN A 291 17.92 -28.47 27.88
C GLN A 291 19.37 -28.38 28.37
N GLU A 292 20.30 -29.07 27.69
CA GLU A 292 21.73 -29.00 28.02
C GLU A 292 22.29 -27.57 27.83
N GLN A 293 21.94 -26.93 26.68
CA GLN A 293 22.37 -25.57 26.42
C GLN A 293 21.74 -24.57 27.41
N ALA A 294 20.49 -24.73 27.77
CA ALA A 294 19.84 -23.94 28.78
C ALA A 294 20.53 -24.07 30.14
N ALA A 295 20.83 -25.32 30.58
CA ALA A 295 21.53 -25.58 31.84
C ALA A 295 22.97 -25.04 31.83
N GLY A 296 23.69 -25.16 30.71
CA GLY A 296 25.04 -24.63 30.53
C GLY A 296 25.14 -23.11 30.58
N SER A 297 24.10 -22.42 30.17
CA SER A 297 24.02 -20.96 30.22
C SER A 297 24.00 -20.39 31.65
N PHE A 298 23.64 -21.20 32.65
CA PHE A 298 23.60 -20.83 34.09
C PHE A 298 24.92 -21.01 34.82
N SER A 299 25.90 -21.69 34.22
CA SER A 299 27.13 -22.11 34.96
C SER A 299 28.23 -21.03 35.01
N GLY A 300 27.99 -19.82 34.54
CA GLY A 300 28.98 -18.74 34.39
C GLY A 300 29.27 -17.88 35.62
N SER A 301 28.69 -18.15 36.83
CA SER A 301 28.91 -17.36 38.05
C SER A 301 29.45 -18.17 39.20
N GLY A 302 30.54 -18.89 39.01
CA GLY A 302 31.23 -19.66 40.05
C GLY A 302 32.70 -19.30 40.15
N SER A 303 33.04 -18.47 41.14
CA SER A 303 34.30 -18.23 41.86
C SER A 303 35.56 -18.96 41.36
N GLY A 304 36.56 -18.13 41.09
CA GLY A 304 37.98 -18.41 40.98
C GLY A 304 38.55 -19.76 41.32
N SER A 305 39.14 -20.39 40.28
CA SER A 305 40.31 -21.25 40.46
C SER A 305 41.16 -21.09 39.21
N SER A 306 42.40 -20.70 39.47
CA SER A 306 43.44 -20.44 38.48
C SER A 306 43.81 -21.69 37.69
N GLY A 307 43.91 -21.52 36.37
CA GLY A 307 44.78 -22.33 35.54
C GLY A 307 44.11 -23.39 34.69
N SER A 308 43.27 -22.98 33.70
CA SER A 308 43.06 -23.73 32.47
C SER A 308 42.65 -22.76 31.38
N LEU A 309 43.25 -22.90 30.21
CA LEU A 309 42.93 -22.14 29.00
C LEU A 309 41.55 -22.60 28.52
N SER A 310 40.49 -22.18 29.23
CA SER A 310 39.13 -22.38 28.86
C SER A 310 38.81 -21.31 27.80
N THR A 311 38.61 -21.74 26.58
CA THR A 311 37.93 -20.97 25.56
C THR A 311 36.54 -20.60 26.08
N THR A 312 36.47 -19.49 26.80
CA THR A 312 35.19 -18.89 27.22
C THR A 312 34.48 -18.42 25.96
N THR A 313 33.61 -19.27 25.43
CA THR A 313 32.49 -18.79 24.63
C THR A 313 31.71 -17.87 25.56
N ALA A 314 31.86 -16.55 25.39
CA ALA A 314 31.13 -15.56 26.16
C ALA A 314 29.64 -15.70 25.79
N THR A 315 28.94 -16.55 26.53
CA THR A 315 27.48 -16.63 26.44
C THR A 315 26.94 -15.28 26.94
N PRO A 316 26.14 -14.59 26.16
CA PRO A 316 25.58 -13.32 26.57
C PRO A 316 24.80 -13.54 27.90
N PRO A 317 24.84 -12.57 28.81
CA PRO A 317 24.13 -12.69 30.11
C PRO A 317 22.63 -12.90 29.80
N LEU A 318 22.00 -13.78 30.61
CA LEU A 318 20.58 -14.04 30.47
C LEU A 318 19.78 -12.74 30.67
N PRO A 319 18.71 -12.54 29.88
CA PRO A 319 17.85 -11.39 30.05
C PRO A 319 17.25 -11.34 31.46
N PRO A 320 17.22 -10.17 32.12
CA PRO A 320 16.56 -10.01 33.39
C PRO A 320 15.07 -10.33 33.29
N ARG A 321 14.44 -10.73 34.41
CA ARG A 321 13.02 -11.00 34.49
C ARG A 321 12.30 -9.90 35.26
N ILE A 322 11.17 -9.46 34.72
CA ILE A 322 10.24 -8.54 35.40
C ILE A 322 9.02 -9.35 35.78
N ARG A 323 8.84 -9.54 37.11
CA ARG A 323 7.70 -10.29 37.60
C ARG A 323 6.43 -9.45 37.59
N VAL A 324 5.39 -9.99 36.95
CA VAL A 324 4.05 -9.40 36.83
C VAL A 324 3.08 -10.37 37.49
N ARG A 325 2.50 -9.95 38.61
CA ARG A 325 1.51 -10.79 39.34
C ARG A 325 0.15 -10.70 38.64
N HIS A 326 0.02 -11.47 37.59
CA HIS A 326 -1.20 -11.58 36.80
C HIS A 326 -1.19 -12.89 36.01
N SER A 327 -2.35 -13.51 35.86
CA SER A 327 -2.57 -14.70 35.06
C SER A 327 -3.24 -14.30 33.74
N LEU A 328 -2.69 -14.74 32.61
CA LEU A 328 -3.25 -14.49 31.28
C LEU A 328 -3.90 -15.73 30.66
N CYS A 329 -3.48 -16.94 31.11
CA CYS A 329 -3.98 -18.16 30.54
C CYS A 329 -5.41 -18.44 31.01
N HIS A 330 -6.22 -18.98 30.12
CA HIS A 330 -7.54 -19.46 30.47
C HIS A 330 -7.41 -20.75 31.30
N ASN A 331 -7.80 -20.69 32.57
CA ASN A 331 -7.76 -21.85 33.45
C ASN A 331 -9.05 -22.63 33.36
N THR A 332 -9.02 -23.88 32.90
CA THR A 332 -10.14 -24.81 32.78
C THR A 332 -10.72 -25.25 34.13
N VAL A 333 -10.19 -24.76 35.25
CA VAL A 333 -10.59 -25.13 36.62
C VAL A 333 -12.05 -24.70 36.95
N ASN A 334 -12.63 -23.77 36.20
CA ASN A 334 -13.95 -23.17 36.46
C ASN A 334 -15.10 -23.76 35.66
N ASN A 335 -15.05 -25.00 35.18
CA ASN A 335 -16.09 -25.65 34.36
C ASN A 335 -16.33 -25.04 32.97
N ASP A 336 -15.44 -24.21 32.46
CA ASP A 336 -15.48 -23.79 31.06
C ASP A 336 -15.10 -24.97 30.14
N PRO A 337 -15.73 -25.09 28.95
CA PRO A 337 -15.38 -26.16 28.04
C PRO A 337 -13.86 -26.04 27.67
N PRO A 338 -13.16 -27.18 27.55
CA PRO A 338 -11.75 -27.15 27.18
C PRO A 338 -11.59 -26.42 25.85
N LEU A 339 -10.74 -25.37 25.84
CA LEU A 339 -10.31 -24.75 24.60
C LEU A 339 -9.34 -25.70 23.90
N PHE A 340 -9.58 -25.96 22.62
CA PHE A 340 -8.70 -26.76 21.81
C PHE A 340 -7.71 -25.84 21.13
N SER A 341 -6.44 -26.21 21.08
CA SER A 341 -5.43 -25.50 20.31
C SER A 341 -5.85 -25.39 18.84
N THR A 342 -5.61 -24.22 18.25
CA THR A 342 -5.84 -24.01 16.82
C THR A 342 -4.99 -25.01 16.02
N PRO A 343 -5.58 -25.78 15.09
CA PRO A 343 -4.88 -26.80 14.34
C PRO A 343 -3.80 -26.19 13.42
N GLU A 344 -2.78 -26.96 13.14
CA GLU A 344 -1.72 -26.59 12.19
C GLU A 344 -2.30 -26.35 10.79
N ILE A 345 -1.82 -25.30 10.12
CA ILE A 345 -2.01 -25.05 8.69
C ILE A 345 -0.91 -25.79 7.94
N PRO A 346 -1.19 -26.98 7.37
CA PRO A 346 -0.15 -27.80 6.75
C PRO A 346 0.39 -27.17 5.46
N HIS A 347 -0.44 -26.42 4.75
CA HIS A 347 -0.12 -25.74 3.50
C HIS A 347 -0.33 -24.23 3.66
N PRO A 348 0.72 -23.45 4.01
CA PRO A 348 0.63 -22.00 4.07
C PRO A 348 0.15 -21.43 2.73
N ARG A 349 -0.64 -20.38 2.79
CA ARG A 349 -1.03 -19.67 1.58
C ARG A 349 0.17 -18.86 1.06
N ILE A 350 0.63 -19.23 -0.12
CA ILE A 350 1.75 -18.60 -0.82
C ILE A 350 1.27 -18.27 -2.22
N HIS A 351 1.41 -17.02 -2.62
CA HIS A 351 1.06 -16.59 -3.96
C HIS A 351 2.06 -17.09 -5.00
N LEU A 352 1.59 -17.30 -6.24
CA LEU A 352 2.46 -17.52 -7.38
C LEU A 352 3.29 -16.25 -7.65
N PRO A 353 4.48 -16.36 -8.28
CA PRO A 353 5.27 -15.19 -8.63
C PRO A 353 4.48 -14.17 -9.46
N GLU A 354 3.67 -14.63 -10.40
CA GLU A 354 2.81 -13.80 -11.26
C GLU A 354 1.70 -13.09 -10.46
N GLU A 355 1.17 -13.75 -9.43
CA GLU A 355 0.20 -13.16 -8.50
C GLU A 355 0.86 -12.07 -7.64
N GLU A 356 2.09 -12.29 -7.16
CA GLU A 356 2.83 -11.28 -6.42
C GLU A 356 3.10 -10.04 -7.28
N ILE A 357 3.41 -10.22 -8.58
CA ILE A 357 3.57 -9.11 -9.54
C ILE A 357 2.23 -8.38 -9.78
N ALA A 358 1.10 -9.10 -9.74
CA ALA A 358 -0.21 -8.50 -9.87
C ALA A 358 -0.60 -7.71 -8.62
N PHE A 359 -0.59 -8.36 -7.45
CA PHE A 359 -1.25 -7.87 -6.24
C PHE A 359 -0.43 -6.88 -5.42
N GLY A 360 0.88 -7.07 -5.33
CA GLY A 360 1.76 -6.16 -4.62
C GLY A 360 1.68 -4.74 -5.17
N PRO A 361 2.00 -4.53 -6.45
CA PRO A 361 1.86 -3.21 -7.07
C PRO A 361 0.41 -2.72 -7.15
N ALA A 362 -0.60 -3.59 -7.31
CA ALA A 362 -2.00 -3.19 -7.29
C ALA A 362 -2.42 -2.58 -5.95
N ALA A 363 -2.07 -3.23 -4.85
CA ALA A 363 -2.34 -2.71 -3.50
C ALA A 363 -1.58 -1.42 -3.22
N TRP A 364 -0.32 -1.32 -3.68
CA TRP A 364 0.48 -0.11 -3.58
C TRP A 364 -0.12 1.07 -4.36
N LEU A 365 -0.61 0.85 -5.59
CA LEU A 365 -1.29 1.88 -6.39
C LEU A 365 -2.59 2.35 -5.72
N TRP A 366 -3.36 1.44 -5.12
CA TRP A 366 -4.57 1.79 -4.38
C TRP A 366 -4.26 2.70 -3.19
N ASP A 367 -3.24 2.36 -2.41
CA ASP A 367 -2.81 3.18 -1.27
C ASP A 367 -2.31 4.57 -1.70
N TYR A 368 -1.64 4.67 -2.85
CA TYR A 368 -1.26 5.95 -3.42
C TYR A 368 -2.47 6.84 -3.76
N LEU A 369 -3.52 6.27 -4.36
CA LEU A 369 -4.76 7.02 -4.62
C LEU A 369 -5.42 7.48 -3.32
N ARG A 370 -5.45 6.62 -2.31
CA ARG A 370 -6.04 6.95 -0.99
C ARG A 370 -5.36 8.15 -0.33
N ARG A 371 -4.05 8.30 -0.49
CA ARG A 371 -3.22 9.28 0.23
C ARG A 371 -2.89 10.52 -0.57
N SER A 372 -2.77 10.44 -1.89
CA SER A 372 -2.31 11.55 -2.72
C SER A 372 -3.40 12.58 -3.05
N GLY A 373 -4.67 12.25 -2.86
CA GLY A 373 -5.79 13.07 -3.34
C GLY A 373 -5.97 13.05 -4.87
N ALA A 374 -5.22 12.18 -5.58
CA ALA A 374 -5.40 11.98 -7.01
C ALA A 374 -6.73 11.30 -7.32
N GLY A 375 -7.33 11.65 -8.46
CA GLY A 375 -8.60 11.08 -8.94
C GLY A 375 -8.45 9.87 -9.85
N GLY A 376 -7.23 9.34 -10.01
CA GLY A 376 -6.95 8.19 -10.87
C GLY A 376 -5.59 8.28 -11.54
N PHE A 377 -5.42 7.50 -12.61
CA PHE A 377 -4.17 7.34 -13.35
C PHE A 377 -4.31 7.71 -14.82
N LEU A 378 -3.20 8.14 -15.42
CA LEU A 378 -3.02 8.22 -16.86
C LEU A 378 -1.85 7.31 -17.25
N LEU A 379 -2.09 6.39 -18.20
CA LEU A 379 -1.08 5.45 -18.69
C LEU A 379 -0.86 5.66 -20.20
N PRO A 380 0.34 6.06 -20.63
CA PRO A 380 0.75 5.92 -22.02
C PRO A 380 0.76 4.43 -22.41
N LEU A 381 -0.20 3.97 -23.22
CA LEU A 381 -0.39 2.57 -23.61
C LEU A 381 0.08 2.36 -25.04
N SER A 382 1.31 1.85 -25.18
CA SER A 382 1.93 1.63 -26.50
C SER A 382 1.47 0.37 -27.22
N GLY A 383 0.78 -0.56 -26.53
CA GLY A 383 0.45 -1.89 -27.05
C GLY A 383 1.61 -2.89 -26.98
N GLY A 384 2.72 -2.52 -26.32
CA GLY A 384 3.84 -3.40 -25.96
C GLY A 384 3.68 -4.03 -24.57
N ALA A 385 4.52 -5.03 -24.26
CA ALA A 385 4.42 -5.85 -23.06
C ALA A 385 4.45 -5.05 -21.75
N ASP A 386 5.33 -4.05 -21.63
CA ASP A 386 5.54 -3.30 -20.39
C ASP A 386 4.31 -2.44 -20.04
N SER A 387 3.83 -1.63 -20.97
CA SER A 387 2.63 -0.82 -20.76
C SER A 387 1.37 -1.67 -20.58
N ALA A 388 1.31 -2.85 -21.23
CA ALA A 388 0.24 -3.82 -21.04
C ALA A 388 0.27 -4.44 -19.63
N SER A 389 1.46 -4.73 -19.09
CA SER A 389 1.62 -5.21 -17.71
C SER A 389 1.10 -4.18 -16.70
N VAL A 390 1.41 -2.90 -16.89
CA VAL A 390 0.89 -1.83 -16.02
C VAL A 390 -0.64 -1.74 -16.10
N ALA A 391 -1.22 -1.84 -17.31
CA ALA A 391 -2.68 -1.84 -17.47
C ALA A 391 -3.33 -3.05 -16.79
N ALA A 392 -2.72 -4.24 -16.84
CA ALA A 392 -3.18 -5.44 -16.18
C ALA A 392 -3.10 -5.32 -14.64
N ILE A 393 -2.04 -4.69 -14.09
CA ILE A 393 -1.91 -4.40 -12.66
C ILE A 393 -3.03 -3.47 -12.18
N VAL A 394 -3.37 -2.43 -12.94
CA VAL A 394 -4.51 -1.55 -12.59
C VAL A 394 -5.83 -2.30 -12.67
N ALA A 395 -6.01 -3.20 -13.64
CA ALA A 395 -7.19 -4.06 -13.70
C ALA A 395 -7.28 -4.99 -12.47
N ALA A 396 -6.14 -5.57 -12.03
CA ALA A 396 -6.07 -6.34 -10.80
C ALA A 396 -6.45 -5.50 -9.57
N MET A 397 -5.94 -4.26 -9.46
CA MET A 397 -6.30 -3.31 -8.41
C MET A 397 -7.81 -3.09 -8.35
N CYS A 398 -8.45 -2.80 -9.49
CA CYS A 398 -9.89 -2.58 -9.53
C CYS A 398 -10.69 -3.82 -9.07
N ARG A 399 -10.23 -5.03 -9.39
CA ARG A 399 -10.84 -6.28 -8.92
C ARG A 399 -10.66 -6.47 -7.42
N MET A 400 -9.45 -6.22 -6.88
CA MET A 400 -9.20 -6.28 -5.44
C MET A 400 -10.10 -5.31 -4.67
N VAL A 401 -10.29 -4.08 -5.17
CA VAL A 401 -11.19 -3.08 -4.57
C VAL A 401 -12.62 -3.56 -4.56
N VAL A 402 -13.12 -4.08 -5.69
CA VAL A 402 -14.49 -4.61 -5.79
C VAL A 402 -14.65 -5.84 -4.89
N PHE A 403 -13.70 -6.75 -4.88
CA PHE A 403 -13.75 -7.92 -4.01
C PHE A 403 -13.77 -7.52 -2.53
N SER A 404 -12.88 -6.63 -2.11
CA SER A 404 -12.81 -6.17 -0.72
C SER A 404 -14.07 -5.41 -0.29
N GLY A 405 -14.57 -4.50 -1.13
CA GLY A 405 -15.76 -3.71 -0.81
C GLY A 405 -17.06 -4.50 -0.87
N VAL A 406 -17.23 -5.40 -1.85
CA VAL A 406 -18.50 -6.08 -2.11
C VAL A 406 -18.58 -7.46 -1.44
N VAL A 407 -17.52 -8.27 -1.56
CA VAL A 407 -17.50 -9.64 -1.04
C VAL A 407 -17.11 -9.66 0.44
N LEU A 408 -16.01 -8.98 0.78
CA LEU A 408 -15.54 -8.87 2.17
C LEU A 408 -16.28 -7.80 2.98
N GLN A 409 -17.14 -7.00 2.34
CA GLN A 409 -17.96 -5.94 2.96
C GLN A 409 -17.11 -4.93 3.77
N ASP A 410 -15.94 -4.57 3.23
CA ASP A 410 -15.03 -3.62 3.85
C ASP A 410 -15.54 -2.19 3.66
N GLY A 411 -16.09 -1.61 4.73
CA GLY A 411 -16.69 -0.26 4.71
C GLY A 411 -15.69 0.84 4.36
N GLN A 412 -14.41 0.70 4.78
CA GLN A 412 -13.37 1.67 4.46
C GLN A 412 -13.05 1.67 2.96
N VAL A 413 -12.93 0.49 2.34
CA VAL A 413 -12.69 0.36 0.90
C VAL A 413 -13.87 0.91 0.10
N VAL A 414 -15.11 0.69 0.55
CA VAL A 414 -16.33 1.26 -0.07
C VAL A 414 -16.31 2.78 0.01
N GLU A 415 -15.97 3.34 1.16
CA GLU A 415 -15.87 4.80 1.33
C GLU A 415 -14.77 5.42 0.48
N ASP A 416 -13.59 4.79 0.43
CA ASP A 416 -12.49 5.21 -0.42
C ASP A 416 -12.84 5.15 -1.91
N ALA A 417 -13.51 4.10 -2.37
CA ALA A 417 -13.99 3.99 -3.75
C ALA A 417 -15.01 5.09 -4.09
N ARG A 418 -15.89 5.41 -3.14
CA ARG A 418 -16.85 6.53 -3.29
C ARG A 418 -16.12 7.87 -3.34
N ARG A 419 -15.14 8.08 -2.45
CA ARG A 419 -14.38 9.33 -2.37
C ARG A 419 -13.49 9.56 -3.60
N ILE A 420 -12.78 8.52 -4.07
CA ILE A 420 -11.78 8.62 -5.15
C ILE A 420 -12.45 8.56 -6.53
N ALA A 421 -13.30 7.55 -6.76
CA ALA A 421 -13.89 7.27 -8.06
C ALA A 421 -15.33 7.75 -8.21
N GLY A 422 -15.98 8.21 -7.13
CA GLY A 422 -17.40 8.57 -7.14
C GLY A 422 -18.31 7.38 -7.42
N ILE A 423 -17.88 6.14 -7.11
CA ILE A 423 -18.66 4.92 -7.33
C ILE A 423 -19.16 4.39 -5.99
N ASP A 424 -20.44 4.03 -5.92
CA ASP A 424 -21.03 3.40 -4.75
C ASP A 424 -21.16 1.91 -4.98
N LEU A 425 -20.19 1.15 -4.47
CA LEU A 425 -20.11 -0.30 -4.64
C LEU A 425 -21.30 -1.05 -4.05
N GLU A 426 -21.98 -0.50 -3.03
CA GLU A 426 -23.15 -1.14 -2.41
C GLU A 426 -24.42 -0.93 -3.24
N VAL A 427 -24.62 0.27 -3.79
CA VAL A 427 -25.79 0.61 -4.60
C VAL A 427 -25.75 -0.17 -5.92
N GLU A 428 -24.60 -0.22 -6.59
CA GLU A 428 -24.46 -0.96 -7.84
C GLU A 428 -24.65 -2.48 -7.65
N ARG A 429 -24.32 -3.01 -6.45
CA ARG A 429 -24.66 -4.39 -6.08
C ARG A 429 -26.17 -4.63 -6.00
N ARG A 430 -26.93 -3.67 -5.48
CA ARG A 430 -28.40 -3.76 -5.30
C ARG A 430 -29.17 -3.42 -6.59
N GLY A 431 -28.62 -2.54 -7.44
CA GLY A 431 -29.31 -2.00 -8.62
C GLY A 431 -29.45 -2.97 -9.80
N GLY A 432 -28.81 -4.13 -9.79
CA GLY A 432 -29.00 -5.16 -10.81
C GLY A 432 -30.32 -5.95 -10.73
N GLY A 433 -31.18 -5.67 -9.72
CA GLY A 433 -32.46 -6.35 -9.51
C GLY A 433 -33.70 -5.49 -9.76
N GLY A 434 -33.55 -4.19 -10.02
CA GLY A 434 -34.67 -3.24 -10.04
C GLY A 434 -35.57 -3.28 -11.26
N GLU A 435 -35.11 -3.75 -12.40
CA GLU A 435 -35.93 -3.78 -13.62
C GLU A 435 -36.71 -5.10 -13.82
N GLU A 436 -36.30 -6.21 -13.17
CA GLU A 436 -37.05 -7.48 -13.24
C GLU A 436 -38.13 -7.59 -12.15
N GLU A 437 -38.03 -6.88 -11.02
CA GLU A 437 -39.06 -6.90 -9.98
C GLU A 437 -40.26 -6.00 -10.31
N GLU A 438 -40.09 -4.91 -11.05
CA GLU A 438 -41.21 -4.04 -11.46
C GLU A 438 -42.08 -4.67 -12.55
N VAL A 439 -41.56 -5.63 -13.31
CA VAL A 439 -42.33 -6.40 -14.30
C VAL A 439 -43.04 -7.60 -13.65
N ARG A 440 -42.56 -8.10 -12.49
CA ARG A 440 -43.23 -9.20 -11.76
C ARG A 440 -44.32 -8.73 -10.79
N SER A 441 -44.25 -7.52 -10.26
CA SER A 441 -45.25 -6.98 -9.34
C SER A 441 -46.56 -6.57 -10.02
N LYS A 442 -46.61 -6.46 -11.34
CA LYS A 442 -47.84 -6.13 -12.11
C LYS A 442 -48.62 -7.34 -12.62
N LYS A 443 -48.26 -8.57 -12.21
CA LYS A 443 -48.91 -9.79 -12.70
C LYS A 443 -49.52 -10.70 -11.65
N ASN A 444 -49.48 -10.39 -10.36
CA ASN A 444 -50.09 -11.20 -9.32
C ASN A 444 -50.79 -10.35 -8.25
N ASP A 445 -51.89 -9.69 -8.62
CA ASP A 445 -52.96 -9.38 -7.67
C ASP A 445 -53.99 -10.53 -7.74
N GLY A 446 -53.91 -11.42 -6.79
CA GLY A 446 -54.90 -12.50 -6.60
C GLY A 446 -54.31 -13.62 -5.74
N GLU A 447 -54.85 -13.70 -4.53
CA GLU A 447 -54.81 -14.81 -3.58
C GLU A 447 -53.87 -14.81 -2.39
N GLU A 448 -54.50 -14.40 -1.30
CA GLU A 448 -54.55 -14.94 0.09
C GLU A 448 -53.28 -15.28 0.90
N LYS A 449 -53.22 -14.50 1.97
CA LYS A 449 -52.73 -14.72 3.34
C LYS A 449 -52.40 -16.16 3.73
N ASN A 450 -51.16 -16.37 4.27
CA ASN A 450 -51.02 -16.98 5.57
C ASN A 450 -49.71 -16.58 6.27
N ASN A 451 -49.85 -16.31 7.58
CA ASN A 451 -48.78 -15.97 8.53
C ASN A 451 -47.75 -17.08 8.66
N ASN A 452 -46.47 -16.72 8.68
CA ASN A 452 -45.58 -17.17 9.77
C ASN A 452 -44.34 -16.28 9.87
N SER A 453 -44.29 -15.61 11.01
CA SER A 453 -43.13 -14.92 11.51
C SER A 453 -42.02 -15.92 11.88
N SER A 454 -40.84 -15.81 11.31
CA SER A 454 -39.63 -16.34 11.92
C SER A 454 -38.47 -15.36 11.77
N SER A 455 -38.09 -14.87 12.93
CA SER A 455 -36.92 -14.11 13.29
C SER A 455 -35.66 -14.64 12.64
N PHE A 456 -34.96 -13.81 11.85
CA PHE A 456 -33.55 -14.03 11.55
C PHE A 456 -32.72 -13.33 12.61
N LEU A 457 -32.32 -14.11 13.60
CA LEU A 457 -31.27 -13.76 14.55
C LEU A 457 -29.91 -13.78 13.88
N SER A 458 -29.16 -12.74 14.17
CA SER A 458 -27.73 -12.60 14.01
C SER A 458 -26.96 -13.89 14.29
N SER A 459 -26.35 -14.50 13.29
CA SER A 459 -25.29 -15.46 13.46
C SER A 459 -23.97 -14.77 13.08
N SER A 460 -23.14 -14.53 14.10
CA SER A 460 -21.70 -14.31 13.96
C SER A 460 -21.11 -15.47 13.15
N PRO A 461 -20.18 -15.23 12.22
CA PRO A 461 -19.53 -16.31 11.48
C PRO A 461 -18.63 -17.09 12.45
N SER A 462 -19.06 -18.31 12.78
CA SER A 462 -18.22 -19.32 13.40
C SER A 462 -17.05 -19.62 12.49
N SER A 463 -15.85 -19.65 13.08
CA SER A 463 -14.59 -20.04 12.47
C SER A 463 -14.63 -21.50 12.01
N THR A 464 -15.18 -21.75 10.83
CA THR A 464 -14.92 -22.97 10.08
C THR A 464 -14.00 -22.59 8.93
N SER A 465 -12.81 -23.16 8.95
CA SER A 465 -11.80 -23.09 7.89
C SER A 465 -12.32 -23.76 6.63
N ASP A 466 -13.20 -23.07 5.91
CA ASP A 466 -13.53 -23.46 4.55
C ASP A 466 -12.56 -22.79 3.61
N ASN A 467 -11.87 -23.62 2.81
CA ASN A 467 -10.94 -23.30 1.73
C ASN A 467 -11.54 -22.45 0.59
N THR A 468 -12.36 -21.45 0.89
CA THR A 468 -13.01 -20.58 -0.09
C THR A 468 -12.25 -19.27 -0.35
N SER A 469 -10.98 -19.19 0.09
CA SER A 469 -10.17 -17.99 -0.14
C SER A 469 -9.21 -18.13 -1.33
N ASP A 470 -9.49 -18.99 -2.29
CA ASP A 470 -8.55 -19.32 -3.36
C ASP A 470 -8.33 -18.25 -4.41
N SER A 471 -8.96 -17.08 -4.32
CA SER A 471 -8.47 -15.95 -5.10
C SER A 471 -8.97 -14.60 -4.55
N ILE A 472 -8.05 -13.75 -4.15
CA ILE A 472 -8.27 -12.31 -3.89
C ILE A 472 -8.92 -11.62 -5.10
N ILE A 473 -9.02 -12.29 -6.25
CA ILE A 473 -9.51 -11.75 -7.52
C ILE A 473 -10.50 -12.64 -8.23
N ASP A 474 -10.95 -13.76 -7.68
CA ASP A 474 -11.91 -14.58 -8.43
C ASP A 474 -13.28 -13.90 -8.53
N THR A 475 -13.28 -12.80 -9.30
CA THR A 475 -14.48 -12.21 -9.87
C THR A 475 -14.90 -12.93 -11.15
N SER A 476 -14.13 -13.96 -11.59
CA SER A 476 -14.41 -14.67 -12.84
C SER A 476 -15.67 -15.53 -12.76
N GLY A 477 -16.03 -15.96 -11.57
CA GLY A 477 -17.28 -16.69 -11.32
C GLY A 477 -18.53 -15.81 -11.29
N ASP A 478 -18.39 -14.48 -11.08
CA ASP A 478 -19.54 -13.55 -11.09
C ASP A 478 -19.33 -12.45 -12.14
N PRO A 479 -20.06 -12.51 -13.27
CA PRO A 479 -19.96 -11.50 -14.32
C PRO A 479 -20.31 -10.09 -13.84
N ARG A 480 -21.07 -9.93 -12.77
CA ARG A 480 -21.44 -8.62 -12.21
C ARG A 480 -20.23 -7.97 -11.53
N LEU A 481 -19.46 -8.72 -10.74
CA LEU A 481 -18.22 -8.21 -10.12
C LEU A 481 -17.19 -7.81 -11.17
N ALA A 482 -17.04 -8.61 -12.23
CA ALA A 482 -16.17 -8.26 -13.36
C ALA A 482 -16.63 -6.99 -14.09
N ALA A 483 -17.94 -6.80 -14.28
CA ALA A 483 -18.49 -5.58 -14.87
C ALA A 483 -18.25 -4.36 -13.96
N LEU A 484 -18.43 -4.51 -12.65
CA LEU A 484 -18.19 -3.45 -11.67
C LEU A 484 -16.71 -3.06 -11.61
N ALA A 485 -15.78 -4.03 -11.69
CA ALA A 485 -14.35 -3.76 -11.76
C ALA A 485 -13.97 -2.96 -13.04
N ARG A 486 -14.58 -3.29 -14.20
CA ARG A 486 -14.41 -2.50 -15.44
C ARG A 486 -15.02 -1.10 -15.33
N SER A 487 -16.17 -0.95 -14.65
CA SER A 487 -16.76 0.36 -14.37
C SER A 487 -15.84 1.23 -13.51
N LEU A 488 -15.24 0.62 -12.49
CA LEU A 488 -14.24 1.29 -11.65
C LEU A 488 -12.97 1.66 -12.44
N ALA A 489 -12.47 0.75 -13.29
CA ALA A 489 -11.32 1.01 -14.15
C ALA A 489 -11.58 2.18 -15.11
N ARG A 490 -12.80 2.30 -15.67
CA ARG A 490 -13.18 3.43 -16.53
C ARG A 490 -13.07 4.77 -15.82
N ARG A 491 -13.30 4.80 -14.51
CA ARG A 491 -13.24 6.03 -13.73
C ARG A 491 -11.82 6.36 -13.28
N LEU A 492 -11.01 5.32 -12.98
CA LEU A 492 -9.69 5.48 -12.41
C LEU A 492 -8.56 5.50 -13.44
N LEU A 493 -8.74 4.89 -14.62
CA LEU A 493 -7.67 4.74 -15.61
C LEU A 493 -8.03 5.38 -16.95
N THR A 494 -7.26 6.39 -17.33
CA THR A 494 -7.22 6.87 -18.70
C THR A 494 -5.98 6.30 -19.38
N THR A 495 -6.16 5.56 -20.47
CA THR A 495 -5.07 5.10 -21.31
C THR A 495 -4.96 6.01 -22.54
N VAL A 496 -3.73 6.29 -22.99
CA VAL A 496 -3.50 7.11 -24.19
C VAL A 496 -2.48 6.45 -25.10
N TYR A 497 -2.87 6.26 -26.39
CA TYR A 497 -1.92 5.87 -27.43
C TYR A 497 -1.37 7.14 -28.10
N LEU A 498 -0.05 7.35 -27.94
CA LEU A 498 0.66 8.54 -28.44
C LEU A 498 1.35 8.21 -29.75
N ALA A 499 0.61 8.36 -30.85
CA ALA A 499 1.02 7.95 -32.20
C ALA A 499 2.02 8.90 -32.83
N SER A 500 2.98 8.35 -33.58
CA SER A 500 3.74 9.05 -34.61
C SER A 500 3.36 8.49 -35.98
N ALA A 501 3.11 9.33 -36.94
CA ALA A 501 2.73 8.92 -38.29
C ALA A 501 3.85 8.11 -38.98
N GLU A 502 5.09 8.33 -38.65
CA GLU A 502 6.27 7.70 -39.27
C GLU A 502 6.69 6.41 -38.54
N ALA A 503 6.52 6.34 -37.20
CA ALA A 503 7.12 5.29 -36.38
C ALA A 503 6.07 4.30 -35.77
N SER A 504 4.82 4.72 -35.61
CA SER A 504 3.80 3.87 -34.97
C SER A 504 3.14 2.92 -35.95
N SER A 505 2.97 1.65 -35.54
CA SER A 505 2.34 0.62 -36.36
C SER A 505 0.81 0.50 -36.12
N PRO A 506 0.02 0.12 -37.14
CA PRO A 506 -1.41 -0.17 -36.96
C PRO A 506 -1.64 -1.33 -35.96
N GLU A 507 -0.74 -2.28 -35.89
CA GLU A 507 -0.82 -3.47 -35.05
C GLU A 507 -0.71 -3.13 -33.58
N THR A 508 0.26 -2.29 -33.18
CA THR A 508 0.42 -1.83 -31.80
C THR A 508 -0.74 -0.97 -31.36
N ARG A 509 -1.24 -0.10 -32.25
CA ARG A 509 -2.45 0.70 -32.01
C ARG A 509 -3.67 -0.17 -31.76
N ALA A 510 -3.88 -1.22 -32.58
CA ALA A 510 -5.00 -2.14 -32.41
C ALA A 510 -4.89 -2.95 -31.11
N ARG A 511 -3.68 -3.41 -30.74
CA ARG A 511 -3.43 -4.10 -29.46
C ARG A 511 -3.72 -3.19 -28.27
N ALA A 512 -3.26 -1.94 -28.29
CA ALA A 512 -3.55 -0.96 -27.25
C ALA A 512 -5.05 -0.72 -27.06
N ALA A 513 -5.77 -0.49 -28.14
CA ALA A 513 -7.23 -0.26 -28.12
C ALA A 513 -8.00 -1.50 -27.61
N LYS A 514 -7.60 -2.71 -28.05
CA LYS A 514 -8.22 -3.97 -27.63
C LYS A 514 -8.03 -4.20 -26.12
N LEU A 515 -6.79 -4.06 -25.61
CA LEU A 515 -6.49 -4.21 -24.20
C LEU A 515 -7.23 -3.15 -23.36
N ALA A 516 -7.25 -1.90 -23.79
CA ALA A 516 -7.97 -0.84 -23.11
C ALA A 516 -9.48 -1.15 -22.95
N ALA A 517 -10.09 -1.74 -23.97
CA ALA A 517 -11.49 -2.18 -23.93
C ALA A 517 -11.69 -3.36 -22.97
N GLU A 518 -10.78 -4.34 -22.93
CA GLU A 518 -10.83 -5.48 -22.03
C GLU A 518 -10.68 -5.05 -20.56
N VAL A 519 -9.72 -4.16 -20.27
CA VAL A 519 -9.52 -3.56 -18.94
C VAL A 519 -10.70 -2.67 -18.54
N GLY A 520 -11.35 -2.05 -19.51
CA GLY A 520 -12.44 -1.11 -19.30
C GLY A 520 -11.97 0.33 -19.09
N SER A 521 -10.73 0.68 -19.42
CA SER A 521 -10.19 2.04 -19.28
C SER A 521 -10.83 3.04 -20.24
N GLU A 522 -10.76 4.33 -19.92
CA GLU A 522 -11.04 5.39 -20.87
C GLU A 522 -9.86 5.52 -21.84
N HIS A 523 -10.04 5.03 -23.08
CA HIS A 523 -8.96 5.05 -24.08
C HIS A 523 -9.03 6.28 -24.96
N ARG A 524 -7.88 6.93 -25.15
CA ARG A 524 -7.72 8.11 -26.01
C ARG A 524 -6.51 7.90 -26.94
N GLU A 525 -6.51 8.65 -28.06
CA GLU A 525 -5.40 8.68 -28.98
C GLU A 525 -4.99 10.13 -29.26
N ALA A 526 -3.69 10.35 -29.41
CA ALA A 526 -3.15 11.65 -29.78
C ALA A 526 -1.93 11.49 -30.68
N ALA A 527 -1.81 12.34 -31.72
CA ALA A 527 -0.64 12.40 -32.58
C ALA A 527 0.41 13.34 -31.99
N ILE A 528 1.66 12.90 -31.97
CA ILE A 528 2.79 13.69 -31.46
C ILE A 528 3.48 14.54 -32.55
N ASP A 529 3.18 14.27 -33.81
CA ASP A 529 3.92 14.83 -34.97
C ASP A 529 3.93 16.36 -34.96
N GLY A 530 2.82 17.00 -34.66
CA GLY A 530 2.75 18.46 -34.57
C GLY A 530 3.62 19.06 -33.46
N VAL A 531 3.74 18.37 -32.33
CA VAL A 531 4.60 18.81 -31.20
C VAL A 531 6.07 18.65 -31.58
N VAL A 532 6.42 17.50 -32.15
CA VAL A 532 7.81 17.20 -32.59
C VAL A 532 8.25 18.22 -33.65
N GLU A 533 7.38 18.49 -34.63
CA GLU A 533 7.64 19.47 -35.70
C GLU A 533 7.87 20.88 -35.15
N ALA A 534 7.03 21.33 -34.20
CA ALA A 534 7.19 22.64 -33.57
C ALA A 534 8.50 22.76 -32.78
N LEU A 535 8.89 21.71 -32.04
CA LEU A 535 10.15 21.67 -31.29
C LEU A 535 11.37 21.68 -32.21
N LEU A 536 11.33 20.92 -33.31
CA LEU A 536 12.40 20.89 -34.30
C LEU A 536 12.54 22.24 -35.03
N ALA A 537 11.41 22.85 -35.41
CA ALA A 537 11.42 24.18 -36.04
C ALA A 537 12.08 25.23 -35.11
N ALA A 538 11.63 25.30 -33.85
CA ALA A 538 12.16 26.22 -32.87
C ALA A 538 13.68 26.01 -32.61
N ALA A 539 14.12 24.74 -32.53
CA ALA A 539 15.53 24.41 -32.35
C ALA A 539 16.38 24.78 -33.58
N CYS A 540 15.91 24.48 -34.77
CA CYS A 540 16.60 24.84 -36.01
C CYS A 540 16.71 26.37 -36.21
N ASP A 541 15.64 27.11 -35.90
CA ASP A 541 15.64 28.58 -35.94
C ASP A 541 16.64 29.18 -34.93
N ALA A 542 16.67 28.67 -33.70
CA ALA A 542 17.62 29.11 -32.67
C ALA A 542 19.06 28.79 -33.04
N LEU A 543 19.35 27.62 -33.60
CA LEU A 543 20.68 27.20 -34.03
C LEU A 543 21.11 27.87 -35.33
N GLY A 544 20.21 28.23 -36.23
CA GLY A 544 20.46 28.97 -37.46
C GLY A 544 20.74 30.46 -37.23
N SER A 545 20.23 31.07 -36.17
CA SER A 545 20.40 32.49 -35.82
C SER A 545 21.74 32.83 -35.16
N GLY A 546 22.64 31.87 -35.00
CA GLY A 546 23.92 32.04 -34.34
C GLY A 546 24.93 32.89 -35.13
N GLY A 547 24.79 34.20 -35.11
CA GLY A 547 25.72 35.12 -35.79
C GLY A 547 25.52 36.62 -35.51
N SER A 548 24.69 37.06 -34.55
CA SER A 548 24.70 38.45 -34.14
C SER A 548 25.32 38.57 -32.74
N GLY A 549 26.61 38.99 -32.72
CA GLY A 549 27.31 39.26 -31.50
C GLY A 549 26.58 40.27 -30.61
N ILE A 550 26.73 40.05 -29.35
CA ILE A 550 26.41 41.02 -28.30
C ILE A 550 27.24 42.26 -28.63
N SER A 551 26.62 43.27 -29.27
CA SER A 551 27.21 44.59 -29.40
C SER A 551 27.24 45.21 -27.98
N LYS A 552 28.46 45.38 -27.50
CA LYS A 552 28.73 46.26 -26.35
C LYS A 552 28.25 47.66 -26.71
N GLU A 553 27.22 48.15 -26.05
CA GLU A 553 26.93 49.57 -26.02
C GLU A 553 28.01 50.22 -25.19
N GLU A 554 28.92 50.93 -25.86
CA GLU A 554 29.79 51.94 -25.24
C GLU A 554 28.94 53.18 -24.97
N GLU A 555 28.85 53.53 -23.70
CA GLU A 555 28.41 54.85 -23.25
C GLU A 555 29.28 55.95 -23.90
N LYS A 556 28.67 56.86 -24.64
CA LYS A 556 29.19 58.20 -24.90
C LYS A 556 28.16 59.25 -24.59
N GLU A 557 28.34 59.89 -23.45
CA GLU A 557 27.77 61.20 -23.20
C GLU A 557 28.24 62.22 -24.27
N SER A 558 27.35 63.02 -24.84
CA SER A 558 27.34 64.48 -24.64
C SER A 558 26.45 65.25 -25.63
N SER A 559 25.61 66.05 -25.04
CA SER A 559 25.29 67.47 -25.37
C SER A 559 24.50 67.86 -26.61
N LYS A 560 23.35 68.43 -26.27
CA LYS A 560 22.72 69.66 -26.76
C LYS A 560 22.03 69.75 -28.13
N GLY A 561 20.77 70.03 -28.03
CA GLY A 561 20.16 71.19 -28.71
C GLY A 561 19.27 70.90 -29.91
N GLY A 562 18.02 71.33 -29.83
CA GLY A 562 17.24 71.76 -30.98
C GLY A 562 15.91 71.03 -31.20
N GLU A 563 14.85 71.71 -30.78
CA GLU A 563 13.45 71.47 -31.19
C GLU A 563 13.31 71.59 -32.71
N GLU A 564 12.56 70.65 -33.29
CA GLU A 564 11.62 70.99 -34.38
C GLU A 564 10.48 69.95 -34.47
N ILE A 565 9.27 70.45 -34.39
CA ILE A 565 8.04 69.71 -34.59
C ILE A 565 7.78 69.61 -36.08
N ASP A 566 7.54 68.47 -36.63
CA ASP A 566 6.69 68.32 -37.81
C ASP A 566 5.96 66.97 -37.88
N ASN A 567 4.77 67.07 -38.45
CA ASN A 567 3.70 66.13 -38.48
C ASN A 567 3.89 64.94 -39.49
N GLY A 568 3.52 63.75 -39.04
CA GLY A 568 2.68 62.88 -39.84
C GLY A 568 3.38 62.02 -40.92
N ARG A 569 3.59 60.77 -40.59
CA ARG A 569 3.26 59.54 -41.40
C ARG A 569 4.06 58.35 -40.90
N LYS A 570 3.37 57.38 -40.28
CA LYS A 570 3.93 56.06 -40.01
C LYS A 570 4.31 55.40 -41.31
N LYS A 571 5.57 55.39 -41.67
CA LYS A 571 6.16 54.39 -42.57
C LYS A 571 6.68 53.23 -41.74
N THR A 572 6.04 52.10 -41.83
CA THR A 572 6.61 50.80 -41.36
C THR A 572 7.90 50.57 -42.17
N SER A 573 9.04 50.77 -41.52
CA SER A 573 10.32 50.34 -42.07
C SER A 573 10.36 48.81 -42.01
N SER A 574 10.28 48.18 -43.17
CA SER A 574 10.65 46.78 -43.34
C SER A 574 12.13 46.65 -42.97
N LEU A 575 12.42 45.99 -41.84
CA LEU A 575 13.74 45.46 -41.55
C LEU A 575 14.06 44.42 -42.64
N ASN A 576 14.95 44.80 -43.52
CA ASN A 576 15.66 43.87 -44.40
C ASN A 576 16.52 42.96 -43.53
N SER A 577 15.95 41.87 -43.01
CA SER A 577 16.71 40.74 -42.52
C SER A 577 17.32 40.04 -43.74
N SER A 578 18.65 40.03 -43.82
CA SER A 578 19.38 39.13 -44.70
C SER A 578 18.83 37.71 -44.56
N PRO A 579 18.66 36.94 -45.66
CA PRO A 579 18.13 35.57 -45.55
C PRO A 579 19.15 34.74 -44.76
N THR A 580 18.87 34.55 -43.50
CA THR A 580 19.57 33.55 -42.67
C THR A 580 19.18 32.18 -43.24
N THR A 581 20.16 31.46 -43.75
CA THR A 581 19.97 30.08 -44.18
C THR A 581 19.47 29.27 -42.96
N PRO A 582 18.30 28.68 -43.00
CA PRO A 582 17.80 27.87 -41.87
C PRO A 582 18.81 26.75 -41.63
N ALA A 583 19.04 26.41 -40.34
CA ALA A 583 19.91 25.30 -40.00
C ALA A 583 19.40 24.02 -40.68
N PRO A 584 20.28 23.12 -41.11
CA PRO A 584 19.89 21.89 -41.76
C PRO A 584 19.03 21.06 -40.81
N ARG A 585 17.93 20.52 -41.31
CA ARG A 585 17.01 19.70 -40.56
C ARG A 585 17.59 18.31 -40.33
N PRO A 586 17.54 17.75 -39.10
CA PRO A 586 18.02 16.41 -38.82
C PRO A 586 17.19 15.36 -39.58
N ARG A 587 17.84 14.26 -39.97
CA ARG A 587 17.20 13.13 -40.66
C ARG A 587 17.47 11.82 -39.91
N PHE A 588 16.56 10.86 -40.02
CA PHE A 588 16.79 9.51 -39.53
C PHE A 588 17.93 8.83 -40.30
N ALA A 589 18.60 7.88 -39.64
CA ALA A 589 19.65 7.09 -40.29
C ALA A 589 19.15 6.35 -41.53
N ALA A 590 17.91 5.86 -41.49
CA ALA A 590 17.21 5.23 -42.62
C ALA A 590 17.06 6.17 -43.84
N ASP A 591 16.98 7.50 -43.61
CA ASP A 591 16.88 8.56 -44.62
C ASP A 591 18.22 9.22 -44.92
N GLY A 592 19.33 8.59 -44.53
CA GLY A 592 20.68 9.07 -44.79
C GLY A 592 21.21 10.13 -43.82
N GLY A 593 20.58 10.28 -42.65
CA GLY A 593 21.07 11.06 -41.51
C GLY A 593 22.21 10.36 -40.76
N SER A 594 22.95 11.10 -39.96
CA SER A 594 23.93 10.53 -39.03
C SER A 594 23.27 9.84 -37.84
N ARG A 595 24.01 8.99 -37.12
CA ARG A 595 23.53 8.37 -35.88
C ARG A 595 23.09 9.41 -34.83
N ALA A 596 23.82 10.54 -34.77
CA ALA A 596 23.49 11.63 -33.84
C ALA A 596 22.17 12.32 -34.18
N GLU A 597 21.90 12.54 -35.49
CA GLU A 597 20.62 13.09 -35.95
C GLU A 597 19.47 12.13 -35.66
N SER A 598 19.64 10.83 -35.97
CA SER A 598 18.64 9.80 -35.70
C SER A 598 18.29 9.71 -34.21
N LEU A 599 19.31 9.69 -33.34
CA LEU A 599 19.13 9.66 -31.90
C LEU A 599 18.43 10.93 -31.36
N ALA A 600 18.74 12.11 -31.93
CA ALA A 600 18.08 13.36 -31.56
C ALA A 600 16.58 13.32 -31.89
N LEU A 601 16.22 12.77 -33.05
CA LEU A 601 14.82 12.59 -33.48
C LEU A 601 14.07 11.59 -32.62
N GLN A 602 14.67 10.46 -32.26
CA GLN A 602 14.11 9.48 -31.32
C GLN A 602 13.88 10.13 -29.95
N ASN A 603 14.87 10.83 -29.43
CA ASN A 603 14.81 11.50 -28.13
C ASN A 603 13.72 12.58 -28.06
N VAL A 604 13.51 13.38 -29.09
CA VAL A 604 12.47 14.41 -29.07
C VAL A 604 11.08 13.76 -29.12
N GLN A 605 10.90 12.65 -29.86
CA GLN A 605 9.65 11.89 -29.86
C GLN A 605 9.33 11.30 -28.50
N ALA A 606 10.30 10.65 -27.85
CA ALA A 606 10.14 10.04 -26.53
C ALA A 606 9.74 11.08 -25.48
N ARG A 607 10.43 12.24 -25.45
CA ARG A 607 10.12 13.34 -24.51
C ARG A 607 8.77 14.00 -24.80
N SER A 608 8.39 14.17 -26.06
CA SER A 608 7.09 14.74 -26.44
C SER A 608 5.94 13.91 -25.93
N ARG A 609 6.06 12.56 -25.95
CA ARG A 609 5.07 11.65 -25.36
C ARG A 609 4.87 11.93 -23.86
N MET A 610 5.95 12.13 -23.09
CA MET A 610 5.84 12.43 -21.66
C MET A 610 5.21 13.81 -21.39
N VAL A 611 5.62 14.85 -22.14
CA VAL A 611 5.04 16.19 -21.98
C VAL A 611 3.52 16.15 -22.23
N LEU A 612 3.08 15.45 -23.27
CA LEU A 612 1.64 15.29 -23.57
C LEU A 612 0.94 14.45 -22.47
N ALA A 613 1.57 13.39 -21.98
CA ALA A 613 0.98 12.57 -20.91
C ALA A 613 0.71 13.40 -19.65
N PHE A 614 1.67 14.18 -19.17
CA PHE A 614 1.48 15.07 -18.02
C PHE A 614 0.43 16.15 -18.27
N LEU A 615 0.45 16.79 -19.45
CA LEU A 615 -0.55 17.79 -19.79
C LEU A 615 -1.96 17.20 -19.79
N MET A 616 -2.14 15.99 -20.36
CA MET A 616 -3.42 15.29 -20.38
C MET A 616 -3.85 14.83 -18.99
N ALA A 617 -2.90 14.42 -18.13
CA ALA A 617 -3.18 14.03 -16.74
C ALA A 617 -3.73 15.21 -15.92
N GLN A 618 -3.24 16.43 -16.17
CA GLN A 618 -3.69 17.65 -15.51
C GLN A 618 -4.98 18.20 -16.09
N LEU A 619 -5.07 18.28 -17.42
CA LEU A 619 -6.22 18.90 -18.10
C LEU A 619 -7.43 17.97 -18.25
N GLY A 620 -7.21 16.65 -18.24
CA GLY A 620 -8.30 15.67 -18.43
C GLY A 620 -9.46 15.88 -17.45
N PRO A 621 -9.21 15.89 -16.13
CA PRO A 621 -10.26 16.10 -15.13
C PRO A 621 -10.99 17.44 -15.30
N TRP A 622 -10.26 18.50 -15.62
CA TRP A 622 -10.85 19.82 -15.88
C TRP A 622 -11.77 19.83 -17.11
N VAL A 623 -11.38 19.15 -18.19
CA VAL A 623 -12.24 19.03 -19.40
C VAL A 623 -13.51 18.22 -19.10
N GLU A 624 -13.38 17.15 -18.32
CA GLU A 624 -14.50 16.30 -17.92
C GLU A 624 -15.49 17.06 -17.04
N GLU A 625 -14.99 17.85 -16.10
CA GLU A 625 -15.81 18.70 -15.24
C GLU A 625 -16.59 19.77 -16.03
N ARG A 626 -15.96 20.39 -17.04
CA ARG A 626 -16.64 21.35 -17.92
C ARG A 626 -17.73 20.71 -18.74
N LYS A 627 -17.46 19.55 -19.35
CA LYS A 627 -18.47 18.81 -20.11
C LYS A 627 -19.64 18.36 -19.23
N GLY A 628 -19.35 17.94 -17.99
CA GLY A 628 -20.39 17.62 -17.01
C GLY A 628 -21.31 18.81 -16.71
N ARG A 629 -20.73 20.01 -16.49
CA ARG A 629 -21.51 21.23 -16.22
C ARG A 629 -22.36 21.66 -17.44
N GLU A 630 -21.81 21.57 -18.65
CA GLU A 630 -22.55 21.91 -19.88
C GLU A 630 -23.76 20.98 -20.07
N VAL A 631 -23.63 19.68 -19.77
CA VAL A 631 -24.73 18.71 -19.83
C VAL A 631 -25.77 18.95 -18.70
N GLU A 632 -25.30 19.33 -17.52
CA GLU A 632 -26.17 19.67 -16.39
C GLU A 632 -26.94 20.97 -16.65
N GLU A 633 -26.32 22.01 -17.22
CA GLU A 633 -26.99 23.24 -17.58
C GLU A 633 -28.06 23.04 -18.67
N GLU A 634 -27.83 22.16 -19.63
CA GLU A 634 -28.83 21.79 -20.62
C GLU A 634 -29.97 20.89 -20.08
N GLY A 635 -29.64 20.02 -19.08
CA GLY A 635 -30.60 19.09 -18.42
C GLY A 635 -31.32 19.63 -17.19
N GLU A 636 -30.69 20.51 -16.42
CA GLU A 636 -31.14 20.93 -15.08
C GLU A 636 -32.22 22.02 -15.07
N GLY A 637 -32.47 22.69 -16.17
CA GLY A 637 -33.64 23.60 -16.26
C GLY A 637 -34.95 22.89 -15.89
N ARG A 638 -35.04 21.56 -16.05
CA ARG A 638 -36.19 20.72 -15.67
C ARG A 638 -36.02 19.98 -14.34
N ALA A 639 -34.83 19.52 -14.00
CA ALA A 639 -34.59 18.68 -12.80
C ALA A 639 -34.42 19.51 -11.51
N ARG A 640 -33.80 20.69 -11.57
CA ARG A 640 -33.67 21.61 -10.41
C ARG A 640 -35.01 22.12 -9.90
N ALA A 641 -35.96 22.35 -10.79
CA ALA A 641 -37.33 22.73 -10.41
C ALA A 641 -38.06 21.60 -9.66
N ALA A 642 -37.80 20.35 -10.00
CA ALA A 642 -38.38 19.17 -9.35
C ALA A 642 -37.71 18.79 -8.02
N ALA A 643 -36.37 18.94 -7.91
CA ALA A 643 -35.62 18.62 -6.69
C ALA A 643 -35.80 19.70 -5.59
N ALA A 644 -35.87 20.97 -5.98
CA ALA A 644 -36.17 22.07 -5.03
C ALA A 644 -37.58 21.95 -4.46
N ALA A 645 -38.54 21.37 -5.20
CA ALA A 645 -39.90 21.11 -4.73
C ALA A 645 -39.97 19.95 -3.71
N ASN A 646 -38.95 19.08 -3.65
CA ASN A 646 -38.96 17.87 -2.81
C ASN A 646 -37.94 17.91 -1.64
N GLY A 647 -37.25 19.05 -1.39
CA GLY A 647 -36.38 19.22 -0.21
C GLY A 647 -35.16 18.30 -0.15
N LEU A 648 -34.76 17.66 -1.26
CA LEU A 648 -33.60 16.80 -1.32
C LEU A 648 -32.30 17.62 -1.46
N PRO A 649 -31.24 17.34 -0.67
CA PRO A 649 -29.98 18.06 -0.77
C PRO A 649 -29.33 17.81 -2.14
N THR A 650 -29.12 18.89 -2.91
CA THR A 650 -28.39 18.85 -4.17
C THR A 650 -26.93 18.45 -3.89
N ARG A 651 -26.52 17.27 -4.36
CA ARG A 651 -25.16 16.75 -4.25
C ARG A 651 -24.21 17.69 -5.02
N LYS A 652 -23.16 18.19 -4.35
CA LYS A 652 -22.09 18.93 -5.04
C LYS A 652 -21.43 17.98 -6.06
N PRO A 653 -21.14 18.44 -7.29
CA PRO A 653 -20.41 17.64 -8.25
C PRO A 653 -19.08 17.21 -7.63
N HIS A 654 -18.75 15.94 -7.78
CA HIS A 654 -17.51 15.35 -7.26
C HIS A 654 -16.33 16.00 -7.99
N GLN A 655 -15.56 16.81 -7.28
CA GLN A 655 -14.36 17.44 -7.81
C GLN A 655 -13.31 16.34 -8.03
N ARG A 656 -13.14 15.90 -9.29
CA ARG A 656 -12.13 14.91 -9.64
C ARG A 656 -10.76 15.54 -9.48
N GLY A 657 -9.89 14.92 -8.66
CA GLY A 657 -8.51 15.32 -8.49
C GLY A 657 -7.69 15.13 -9.79
N PHE A 658 -6.45 15.61 -9.83
CA PHE A 658 -5.48 15.34 -10.90
C PHE A 658 -5.24 13.83 -11.06
N ARG A 659 -4.73 13.41 -12.23
CA ARG A 659 -4.31 12.02 -12.47
C ARG A 659 -2.81 11.88 -12.31
N LEU A 660 -2.37 10.75 -11.73
CA LEU A 660 -0.96 10.35 -11.66
C LEU A 660 -0.56 9.65 -12.96
N VAL A 661 0.58 10.02 -13.53
CA VAL A 661 1.12 9.38 -14.73
C VAL A 661 1.83 8.09 -14.34
N LEU A 662 1.47 6.97 -14.96
CA LEU A 662 2.11 5.68 -14.76
C LEU A 662 3.23 5.45 -15.77
N GLY A 663 4.41 5.09 -15.30
CA GLY A 663 5.54 4.62 -16.08
C GLY A 663 5.46 3.12 -16.35
N ALA A 664 6.21 2.68 -17.36
CA ALA A 664 6.28 1.29 -17.78
C ALA A 664 7.72 0.88 -18.16
N ALA A 665 8.72 1.44 -17.49
CA ALA A 665 10.11 1.02 -17.65
C ALA A 665 10.39 -0.19 -16.74
N ASN A 666 10.89 -1.28 -17.29
CA ASN A 666 11.27 -2.48 -16.54
C ASN A 666 12.70 -2.39 -15.98
N VAL A 667 13.10 -3.36 -15.14
CA VAL A 667 14.41 -3.33 -14.49
C VAL A 667 15.57 -3.52 -15.48
N ASP A 668 15.38 -4.29 -16.56
CA ASP A 668 16.43 -4.56 -17.54
C ASP A 668 16.79 -3.29 -18.31
N GLU A 669 15.80 -2.50 -18.72
CA GLU A 669 15.98 -1.19 -19.33
C GLU A 669 16.72 -0.23 -18.39
N ALA A 670 16.34 -0.22 -17.11
CA ALA A 670 16.97 0.63 -16.10
C ALA A 670 18.44 0.24 -15.86
N LEU A 671 18.76 -1.05 -15.75
CA LEU A 671 20.13 -1.56 -15.58
C LEU A 671 21.01 -1.28 -16.78
N ARG A 672 20.44 -1.28 -17.99
CA ARG A 672 21.14 -1.00 -19.25
C ARG A 672 21.26 0.49 -19.55
N GLY A 673 20.48 1.32 -18.89
CA GLY A 673 20.33 2.72 -19.27
C GLY A 673 19.63 2.89 -20.63
N TYR A 674 18.83 1.90 -21.04
CA TYR A 674 18.04 1.95 -22.29
C TYR A 674 16.78 2.79 -22.06
N LEU A 675 16.99 4.08 -21.97
CA LEU A 675 15.93 5.06 -21.78
C LEU A 675 16.38 6.44 -22.31
N THR A 676 15.42 7.26 -22.68
CA THR A 676 15.66 8.67 -22.94
C THR A 676 15.36 9.46 -21.66
N LYS A 677 16.35 10.22 -21.16
CA LYS A 677 16.13 11.06 -19.97
C LYS A 677 14.91 11.98 -20.18
N TYR A 678 13.97 11.94 -19.24
CA TYR A 678 12.67 12.65 -19.26
C TYR A 678 11.65 12.15 -20.29
N ASP A 679 11.73 10.90 -20.70
CA ASP A 679 10.67 10.20 -21.42
C ASP A 679 9.65 9.58 -20.45
N CYS A 680 8.81 8.64 -20.92
CA CYS A 680 7.80 7.97 -20.11
C CYS A 680 8.38 7.17 -18.91
N SER A 681 9.70 6.99 -18.82
CA SER A 681 10.35 6.42 -17.64
C SER A 681 10.37 7.39 -16.43
N ALA A 682 10.20 8.69 -16.67
CA ALA A 682 10.17 9.75 -15.65
C ALA A 682 8.73 10.08 -15.18
N ALA A 683 7.85 9.08 -15.09
CA ALA A 683 6.47 9.20 -14.62
C ALA A 683 6.40 9.39 -13.10
N ASP A 684 5.19 9.71 -12.59
CA ASP A 684 4.96 9.85 -11.14
C ASP A 684 5.18 8.53 -10.41
N LEU A 685 4.68 7.42 -10.96
CA LEU A 685 4.76 6.08 -10.38
C LEU A 685 5.16 5.06 -11.46
N ASN A 686 6.00 4.09 -11.07
CA ASN A 686 6.38 2.98 -11.95
C ASN A 686 6.17 1.63 -11.22
N PRO A 687 5.04 0.94 -11.43
CA PRO A 687 4.70 -0.28 -10.70
C PRO A 687 5.52 -1.51 -11.13
N ILE A 688 6.26 -1.46 -12.25
CA ILE A 688 7.06 -2.57 -12.77
C ILE A 688 8.57 -2.31 -12.77
N GLY A 689 9.02 -1.21 -12.15
CA GLY A 689 10.42 -0.79 -12.20
C GLY A 689 11.43 -1.76 -11.59
N GLY A 690 10.98 -2.69 -10.76
CA GLY A 690 11.80 -3.76 -10.16
C GLY A 690 11.60 -5.15 -10.80
N VAL A 691 10.83 -5.27 -11.89
CA VAL A 691 10.47 -6.57 -12.50
C VAL A 691 11.22 -6.75 -13.82
N SER A 692 11.77 -7.94 -14.04
CA SER A 692 12.47 -8.27 -15.28
C SER A 692 11.49 -8.46 -16.45
N LYS A 693 11.99 -8.28 -17.67
CA LYS A 693 11.19 -8.51 -18.88
C LYS A 693 10.72 -9.97 -18.99
N THR A 694 11.55 -10.90 -18.52
CA THR A 694 11.21 -12.33 -18.49
C THR A 694 10.04 -12.60 -17.54
N ASP A 695 10.06 -12.03 -16.34
CA ASP A 695 8.98 -12.16 -15.36
C ASP A 695 7.70 -11.44 -15.82
N LEU A 696 7.83 -10.28 -16.47
CA LEU A 696 6.68 -9.60 -17.08
C LEU A 696 6.01 -10.43 -18.17
N ARG A 697 6.77 -11.17 -18.99
CA ARG A 697 6.21 -12.08 -19.99
C ARG A 697 5.48 -13.25 -19.35
N ALA A 698 6.04 -13.84 -18.28
CA ALA A 698 5.35 -14.87 -17.50
C ALA A 698 4.05 -14.34 -16.87
N PHE A 699 4.11 -13.14 -16.29
CA PHE A 699 2.96 -12.44 -15.74
C PHE A 699 1.87 -12.20 -16.79
N LEU A 700 2.20 -11.74 -18.00
CA LEU A 700 1.21 -11.53 -19.07
C LEU A 700 0.50 -12.82 -19.50
N LYS A 701 1.22 -13.95 -19.58
CA LYS A 701 0.62 -15.26 -19.84
C LYS A 701 -0.37 -15.67 -18.77
N TRP A 702 0.02 -15.52 -17.50
CA TRP A 702 -0.86 -15.79 -16.37
C TRP A 702 -2.07 -14.85 -16.38
N ALA A 703 -1.85 -13.54 -16.55
CA ALA A 703 -2.89 -12.51 -16.51
C ALA A 703 -3.92 -12.66 -17.64
N ALA A 704 -3.50 -13.18 -18.80
CA ALA A 704 -4.42 -13.46 -19.91
C ALA A 704 -5.57 -14.40 -19.49
N GLN A 705 -5.27 -15.39 -18.65
CA GLN A 705 -6.23 -16.37 -18.13
C GLN A 705 -6.77 -15.92 -16.75
N GLY A 706 -5.89 -15.66 -15.78
CA GLY A 706 -6.25 -15.32 -14.41
C GLY A 706 -7.02 -14.01 -14.27
N LEU A 707 -6.73 -13.02 -15.11
CA LEU A 707 -7.49 -11.78 -15.17
C LEU A 707 -8.51 -11.73 -16.32
N GLY A 708 -8.63 -12.79 -17.14
CA GLY A 708 -9.55 -12.80 -18.29
C GLY A 708 -9.30 -11.65 -19.26
N LEU A 709 -8.03 -11.37 -19.58
CA LEU A 709 -7.57 -10.34 -20.51
C LEU A 709 -6.87 -10.99 -21.72
N PRO A 710 -7.60 -11.64 -22.63
CA PRO A 710 -7.03 -12.51 -23.66
C PRO A 710 -6.08 -11.80 -24.63
N SER A 711 -6.22 -10.48 -24.83
CA SER A 711 -5.28 -9.72 -25.66
C SER A 711 -3.85 -9.71 -25.14
N LEU A 712 -3.64 -9.98 -23.83
CA LEU A 712 -2.29 -10.05 -23.24
C LEU A 712 -1.46 -11.21 -23.83
N ALA A 713 -2.08 -12.32 -24.24
CA ALA A 713 -1.39 -13.41 -24.89
C ALA A 713 -0.84 -13.02 -26.28
N GLU A 714 -1.59 -12.20 -27.03
CA GLU A 714 -1.14 -11.67 -28.31
C GLU A 714 -0.01 -10.66 -28.14
N ILE A 715 -0.09 -9.85 -27.09
CA ILE A 715 0.92 -8.82 -26.76
C ILE A 715 2.22 -9.52 -26.30
N GLU A 716 2.13 -10.55 -25.47
CA GLU A 716 3.30 -11.32 -25.00
C GLU A 716 4.05 -12.00 -26.15
N ALA A 717 3.33 -12.55 -27.12
CA ALA A 717 3.91 -13.19 -28.29
C ALA A 717 4.54 -12.21 -29.30
N ALA A 718 4.21 -10.91 -29.20
CA ALA A 718 4.74 -9.90 -30.12
C ALA A 718 6.22 -9.58 -29.78
N PRO A 719 7.04 -9.24 -30.79
CA PRO A 719 8.41 -8.80 -30.56
C PRO A 719 8.41 -7.46 -29.80
N PRO A 720 9.36 -7.24 -28.85
CA PRO A 720 9.51 -5.98 -28.15
C PRO A 720 10.03 -4.90 -29.12
N THR A 721 9.31 -3.77 -29.24
CA THR A 721 9.64 -2.70 -30.17
C THR A 721 9.50 -1.33 -29.49
N ALA A 722 10.45 -0.42 -29.72
CA ALA A 722 10.41 0.95 -29.20
C ALA A 722 9.61 1.93 -30.05
N GLU A 723 9.35 1.64 -31.31
CA GLU A 723 8.60 2.48 -32.29
C GLU A 723 9.06 3.96 -32.31
N LEU A 724 10.36 4.20 -32.36
CA LEU A 724 10.97 5.53 -32.44
C LEU A 724 11.60 5.80 -33.82
N GLU A 725 11.85 4.77 -34.60
CA GLU A 725 12.38 4.85 -35.96
C GLU A 725 11.28 4.65 -37.02
N PRO A 726 11.42 5.24 -38.23
CA PRO A 726 10.45 5.10 -39.29
C PRO A 726 10.26 3.63 -39.70
N THR A 727 9.01 3.22 -39.94
CA THR A 727 8.67 1.87 -40.43
C THR A 727 8.81 1.76 -41.96
N ARG A 728 8.94 2.87 -42.67
CA ARG A 728 9.08 2.93 -44.17
C ARG A 728 10.06 4.03 -44.56
N ARG A 729 10.83 3.81 -45.62
CA ARG A 729 11.68 4.85 -46.19
C ARG A 729 10.82 5.97 -46.84
N LYS A 730 11.23 7.23 -46.64
CA LYS A 730 10.62 8.35 -47.37
C LYS A 730 10.97 8.23 -48.86
N GLU A 731 9.97 8.28 -49.75
CA GLU A 731 10.20 8.30 -51.19
C GLU A 731 10.94 9.56 -51.58
N GLY A 732 12.13 9.41 -52.19
CA GLY A 732 12.85 10.52 -52.80
C GLY A 732 12.06 11.05 -53.98
N LYS A 733 11.89 12.38 -54.07
CA LYS A 733 11.27 13.04 -55.25
C LYS A 733 11.98 12.58 -56.52
N GLY A 734 11.44 11.60 -57.25
CA GLY A 734 11.99 11.20 -58.54
C GLY A 734 11.79 9.72 -58.95
N CYS A 735 11.19 8.85 -58.15
CA CYS A 735 11.00 7.46 -58.51
C CYS A 735 9.49 7.12 -58.51
N SER A 736 9.00 6.68 -59.68
CA SER A 736 7.61 6.29 -59.92
C SER A 736 7.27 4.98 -59.19
N SER A 737 6.19 5.00 -58.40
CA SER A 737 5.32 3.89 -58.00
C SER A 737 5.93 2.48 -57.87
N ALA A 738 6.75 2.25 -56.84
CA ALA A 738 6.83 0.94 -56.20
C ALA A 738 6.59 1.21 -54.70
N ALA A 739 5.75 0.41 -54.05
CA ALA A 739 5.49 0.54 -52.60
C ALA A 739 6.85 0.56 -51.86
N ALA A 740 7.07 1.62 -51.07
CA ALA A 740 8.32 1.78 -50.31
C ALA A 740 8.60 0.50 -49.52
N ASP A 741 9.80 -0.07 -49.68
CA ASP A 741 10.20 -1.29 -48.98
C ASP A 741 10.08 -1.10 -47.48
N PRO A 742 9.42 -2.02 -46.77
CA PRO A 742 9.35 -1.96 -45.33
C PRO A 742 10.75 -2.08 -44.70
N LEU A 743 11.06 -1.19 -43.76
CA LEU A 743 12.27 -1.28 -42.96
C LEU A 743 12.12 -2.38 -41.90
N PRO A 744 13.22 -3.04 -41.48
CA PRO A 744 13.16 -3.97 -40.36
C PRO A 744 12.62 -3.25 -39.12
N ALA A 745 11.76 -3.91 -38.33
CA ALA A 745 11.24 -3.34 -37.11
C ALA A 745 12.39 -3.07 -36.12
N GLN A 746 12.38 -1.90 -35.51
CA GLN A 746 13.27 -1.58 -34.40
C GLN A 746 12.93 -2.49 -33.22
N THR A 747 13.89 -3.26 -32.71
CA THR A 747 13.71 -4.11 -31.52
C THR A 747 14.62 -3.67 -30.40
N ASP A 748 14.11 -3.73 -29.18
CA ASP A 748 14.87 -3.37 -27.97
C ASP A 748 16.14 -4.21 -27.83
N GLU A 749 16.09 -5.51 -28.12
CA GLU A 749 17.23 -6.43 -28.06
C GLU A 749 18.34 -6.07 -29.07
N ALA A 750 17.97 -5.63 -30.28
CA ALA A 750 18.92 -5.18 -31.28
C ALA A 750 19.61 -3.87 -30.87
N ASP A 751 18.87 -2.95 -30.30
CA ASP A 751 19.39 -1.65 -29.83
C ASP A 751 20.29 -1.81 -28.59
N MET A 752 19.92 -2.69 -27.66
CA MET A 752 20.73 -3.01 -26.47
C MET A 752 21.94 -3.88 -26.80
N GLY A 753 21.94 -4.55 -27.96
CA GLY A 753 23.01 -5.47 -28.39
C GLY A 753 23.04 -6.79 -27.61
N MET A 754 21.96 -7.18 -26.96
CA MET A 754 21.81 -8.47 -26.26
C MET A 754 20.34 -8.82 -26.01
N THR A 755 20.07 -10.10 -25.82
CA THR A 755 18.72 -10.60 -25.53
C THR A 755 18.36 -10.45 -24.06
N TYR A 756 17.07 -10.35 -23.76
CA TYR A 756 16.54 -10.35 -22.39
C TYR A 756 16.82 -11.66 -21.63
N ALA A 757 17.09 -12.76 -22.33
CA ALA A 757 17.45 -14.03 -21.70
C ALA A 757 18.85 -14.05 -21.06
N VAL A 758 19.70 -13.05 -21.34
CA VAL A 758 21.08 -12.93 -20.86
C VAL A 758 21.22 -11.81 -19.83
N SER A 759 20.26 -10.87 -19.80
CA SER A 759 20.21 -9.84 -18.79
C SER A 759 19.65 -10.34 -17.46
#